data_bd0cef6b415cc75878545eae4b779483
#
_entry.id   bd0cef6b415cc75878545eae4b779483
#
_cell.length_a   1.000
_cell.length_b   1.000
_cell.length_c   1.000
_cell.angle_alpha   90.00
_cell.angle_beta   90.00
_cell.angle_gamma   90.00
#
_symmetry.space_group_name_H-M   'P 1'
#
loop_
_entity.id
_entity.type
_entity.pdbx_description
1 polymer ?
#
loop_
_entity_poly.entity_id
_entity_poly.type
_entity_poly.pdbx_seq_one_letter_code
_entity_poly.pdbx_strand_id
1 'polypeptide(L)'
;LDTEFLAESLKGAAKYFRIAGYFRSSIFELVGEEIAKIPEVKIICNSELDLADFQVATGRNTALKERWNEVDVEAEALLKKERYQILDQLLQSGNVEIRVVPRERLFLHGKAGSIHYADGSRKSFIGSVNESKSAFAHNYELVWQDDDEESADWVEKEFWALWNDGVPLPEAILAEINRVANRREVTVEVLKPEEVPAAAMAEAPIYRGGEQLQPWQRSFVTMFLEHREIYGKARLLLADEVGVGKTLSMATSALVSALLDDGPVLILAPSTLTIQWQIEMMDKLGVPAAVWSSQKKVWLGVEGQILSPRGDASSIKKCPYRIAIVSTGLIMHQREKADFVKEAGMLLKNRFGTVILDEAHKARARGGLGDQASEPNNLMAFMQQIGRRTRHLILGTATPIQTDVRELWDLLGILNSGAEFVLGDALSPWHDHEQAIPLITGRTQVTSESEVWRWLSNPLPPGNEHHIVQQIRDYLSIDSKSFGCSHRFEDLDYMIQSLWLSECMTPGFFKENNPVLRHTVLRKRKQLEDDGLLERVGVNTHPITRNLAQYQSRFVGLGIPTNTPFQVAYEKAEEFSKLLQSRTRSAGFMKSLMLQRICSSFASGLKTAQKMLKHTVSDEDEDLVEDVEHVLSEMTPAEVACLREIETQLSRPEAIDSKLNTVKWFLTEFRTDGKTWLEHGCIIFSQYYDTAEWIAKELAKSLKGEVVSVYAGVGKSGLFRGEQFNNVEREVIKAAVKTREIRLVVATDAACEGLNLQTLGTLINIDLPWNPSRLEQRLGRIKRFGQTRKYVDMLNLVYSETQDEKVYNVLSERLRDTYDIFGSLPDTIDDEWIDNEEELNRRMYEYIHERKKAQDAFSVKYRGTLDPDAHLWERCATVLSRRDIISKLSEPWGS
;
A
#
# COMPACT_ATOMS: atom_id res chain seq x y z
N LEU A 1 20.87 -45.18 19.70
CA LEU A 1 21.81 -44.06 19.92
C LEU A 1 21.10 -42.85 20.54
N ASP A 2 19.81 -42.88 20.68
CA ASP A 2 18.91 -41.79 20.82
C ASP A 2 18.85 -41.18 22.22
N THR A 3 17.72 -41.35 22.82
CA THR A 3 17.37 -40.97 24.17
C THR A 3 18.26 -41.63 25.22
N GLU A 4 18.79 -42.86 24.95
CA GLU A 4 19.63 -43.60 25.90
C GLU A 4 21.01 -42.98 26.06
N PHE A 5 21.73 -42.56 24.99
CA PHE A 5 23.09 -42.02 25.08
C PHE A 5 23.13 -40.69 25.82
N LEU A 6 22.43 -39.68 25.33
CA LEU A 6 22.54 -38.32 25.89
C LEU A 6 21.82 -38.24 27.26
N ALA A 7 20.63 -38.83 27.37
CA ALA A 7 19.89 -38.83 28.62
C ALA A 7 20.62 -39.60 29.72
N GLU A 8 21.27 -40.75 29.40
CA GLU A 8 22.07 -41.49 30.39
C GLU A 8 23.34 -40.73 30.75
N SER A 9 24.04 -40.16 29.78
CA SER A 9 25.27 -39.40 30.01
C SER A 9 25.02 -38.14 30.82
N LEU A 10 23.84 -37.49 30.72
CA LEU A 10 23.50 -36.31 31.49
C LEU A 10 23.02 -36.60 32.92
N LYS A 11 22.71 -37.84 33.27
CA LYS A 11 22.31 -38.21 34.65
C LYS A 11 23.41 -37.94 35.66
N GLY A 12 23.12 -37.10 36.64
CA GLY A 12 24.08 -36.74 37.67
C GLY A 12 25.14 -35.75 37.22
N ALA A 13 25.05 -35.16 36.03
CA ALA A 13 25.96 -34.12 35.57
C ALA A 13 25.84 -32.85 36.42
N ALA A 14 26.97 -32.23 36.72
CA ALA A 14 27.06 -30.92 37.39
C ALA A 14 27.22 -29.78 36.37
N LYS A 15 27.88 -30.03 35.22
CA LYS A 15 28.01 -29.09 34.13
C LYS A 15 27.92 -29.76 32.77
N TYR A 16 27.40 -29.07 31.82
CA TYR A 16 27.33 -29.49 30.42
C TYR A 16 27.69 -28.37 29.47
N PHE A 17 28.78 -28.55 28.71
CA PHE A 17 29.24 -27.63 27.69
C PHE A 17 29.10 -28.23 26.31
N ARG A 18 28.51 -27.48 25.36
CA ARG A 18 28.16 -28.02 24.05
C ARG A 18 28.50 -27.08 22.91
N ILE A 19 29.20 -27.58 21.90
CA ILE A 19 29.40 -26.99 20.58
C ILE A 19 28.42 -27.69 19.64
N ALA A 20 27.50 -26.93 19.04
CA ALA A 20 26.50 -27.44 18.12
C ALA A 20 26.55 -26.66 16.80
N GLY A 21 26.52 -27.37 15.67
CA GLY A 21 26.44 -26.73 14.36
C GLY A 21 25.09 -26.03 14.18
N TYR A 22 24.05 -26.73 14.57
CA TYR A 22 22.67 -26.20 14.60
C TYR A 22 22.05 -26.59 15.93
N PHE A 23 21.33 -25.63 16.50
CA PHE A 23 20.56 -25.84 17.73
C PHE A 23 19.07 -25.84 17.38
N ARG A 24 18.32 -26.81 17.90
CA ARG A 24 16.87 -26.93 17.78
C ARG A 24 16.24 -27.09 19.14
N SER A 25 15.17 -26.37 19.38
CA SER A 25 14.36 -26.49 20.60
C SER A 25 13.81 -27.92 20.81
N SER A 26 13.69 -28.72 19.75
CA SER A 26 13.19 -30.08 19.82
C SER A 26 14.04 -31.03 20.65
N ILE A 27 15.30 -30.72 20.97
CA ILE A 27 16.14 -31.54 21.88
C ILE A 27 15.56 -31.55 23.29
N PHE A 28 14.90 -30.47 23.72
CA PHE A 28 14.32 -30.39 25.07
C PHE A 28 13.11 -31.32 25.26
N GLU A 29 12.50 -31.82 24.20
CA GLU A 29 11.49 -32.87 24.28
C GLU A 29 12.09 -34.24 24.73
N LEU A 30 13.38 -34.46 24.43
CA LEU A 30 14.09 -35.71 24.70
C LEU A 30 14.82 -35.71 26.03
N VAL A 31 15.49 -34.63 26.36
CA VAL A 31 16.42 -34.53 27.49
C VAL A 31 16.20 -33.33 28.40
N GLY A 32 15.13 -32.57 28.18
CA GLY A 32 14.85 -31.31 28.92
C GLY A 32 14.75 -31.56 30.45
N GLU A 33 14.21 -32.69 30.89
CA GLU A 33 14.12 -33.03 32.31
C GLU A 33 15.50 -33.31 32.94
N GLU A 34 16.44 -33.89 32.20
CA GLU A 34 17.81 -34.13 32.69
C GLU A 34 18.62 -32.81 32.65
N ILE A 35 18.51 -32.01 31.56
CA ILE A 35 19.13 -30.71 31.46
C ILE A 35 18.67 -29.77 32.57
N ALA A 36 17.39 -29.79 32.93
CA ALA A 36 16.84 -28.98 34.01
C ALA A 36 17.47 -29.25 35.38
N LYS A 37 18.03 -30.43 35.60
CA LYS A 37 18.69 -30.81 36.82
C LYS A 37 20.15 -30.38 36.90
N ILE A 38 20.75 -29.97 35.80
CA ILE A 38 22.16 -29.58 35.70
C ILE A 38 22.31 -28.10 36.11
N PRO A 39 23.14 -27.83 37.11
CA PRO A 39 23.32 -26.43 37.59
C PRO A 39 23.91 -25.46 36.58
N GLU A 40 24.74 -25.93 35.65
CA GLU A 40 25.40 -25.10 34.63
C GLU A 40 25.40 -25.78 33.25
N VAL A 41 24.63 -25.21 32.32
CA VAL A 41 24.58 -25.67 30.92
C VAL A 41 24.90 -24.52 30.00
N LYS A 42 25.91 -24.70 29.14
CA LYS A 42 26.33 -23.70 28.16
C LYS A 42 26.37 -24.31 26.77
N ILE A 43 25.64 -23.69 25.84
CA ILE A 43 25.53 -24.14 24.45
C ILE A 43 25.97 -23.03 23.52
N ILE A 44 26.89 -23.34 22.60
CA ILE A 44 27.27 -22.43 21.51
C ILE A 44 26.91 -23.03 20.17
N CYS A 45 26.26 -22.24 19.32
CA CYS A 45 25.75 -22.68 18.02
C CYS A 45 25.94 -21.59 16.96
N ASN A 46 25.67 -21.92 15.69
CA ASN A 46 25.63 -20.94 14.63
C ASN A 46 24.47 -19.93 14.85
N SER A 47 24.65 -18.74 14.29
CA SER A 47 23.62 -17.71 14.26
C SER A 47 22.39 -18.13 13.42
N GLU A 48 22.52 -19.12 12.53
CA GLU A 48 21.40 -19.83 11.93
C GLU A 48 20.91 -20.86 12.95
N LEU A 49 20.11 -20.39 13.89
CA LEU A 49 19.17 -21.27 14.60
C LEU A 49 18.43 -22.05 13.53
N ASP A 50 18.08 -23.32 13.77
CA ASP A 50 17.39 -24.11 12.76
C ASP A 50 16.29 -23.30 12.10
N LEU A 51 16.22 -23.41 10.76
CA LEU A 51 15.20 -22.69 9.99
C LEU A 51 13.80 -22.78 10.59
N ALA A 52 13.44 -23.88 11.27
CA ALA A 52 12.15 -24.02 11.92
C ALA A 52 12.01 -23.20 13.23
N ASP A 53 13.05 -23.06 14.03
CA ASP A 53 13.06 -22.24 15.25
C ASP A 53 13.27 -20.76 14.91
N PHE A 54 14.01 -20.48 13.85
CA PHE A 54 14.23 -19.13 13.33
C PHE A 54 13.06 -18.63 12.47
N GLN A 55 12.31 -19.50 11.81
CA GLN A 55 11.10 -19.18 11.04
C GLN A 55 9.92 -18.77 11.93
N VAL A 56 9.90 -19.24 13.18
CA VAL A 56 9.01 -18.70 14.20
C VAL A 56 9.41 -17.27 14.56
N ALA A 57 10.71 -16.93 14.47
CA ALA A 57 11.24 -15.62 14.84
C ALA A 57 11.41 -14.61 13.69
N THR A 58 11.63 -15.03 12.44
CA THR A 58 11.98 -14.12 11.34
C THR A 58 11.37 -14.43 9.98
N GLY A 59 10.52 -15.43 9.86
CA GLY A 59 9.67 -15.80 8.73
C GLY A 59 10.05 -15.38 7.32
N ARG A 60 10.92 -16.14 6.69
CA ARG A 60 11.09 -16.07 5.23
C ARG A 60 10.93 -17.48 4.66
N ASN A 61 9.69 -17.96 4.42
CA ASN A 61 9.55 -19.12 3.54
C ASN A 61 8.18 -19.34 2.90
N THR A 62 8.19 -19.54 1.59
CA THR A 62 7.04 -19.91 0.76
C THR A 62 6.42 -21.26 1.21
N ALA A 63 7.23 -22.17 1.70
CA ALA A 63 6.78 -23.48 2.20
C ALA A 63 5.90 -23.41 3.48
N LEU A 64 6.02 -22.34 4.29
CA LEU A 64 5.12 -22.10 5.41
C LEU A 64 3.75 -21.60 4.95
N LYS A 65 3.68 -20.88 3.83
CA LYS A 65 2.40 -20.46 3.21
C LYS A 65 1.61 -21.68 2.74
N GLU A 66 2.25 -22.66 2.13
CA GLU A 66 1.62 -23.90 1.68
C GLU A 66 1.18 -24.77 2.87
N ARG A 67 2.01 -24.92 3.88
CA ARG A 67 1.64 -25.65 5.12
C ARG A 67 0.57 -24.95 5.97
N TRP A 68 0.51 -23.62 5.95
CA TRP A 68 -0.56 -22.88 6.63
C TRP A 68 -1.94 -23.25 6.06
N ASN A 69 -2.02 -23.56 4.79
CA ASN A 69 -3.28 -23.92 4.13
C ASN A 69 -3.66 -25.39 4.27
N GLU A 70 -2.73 -26.29 4.58
CA GLU A 70 -2.95 -27.74 4.46
C GLU A 70 -2.93 -28.54 5.79
N VAL A 71 -2.43 -28.01 6.89
CA VAL A 71 -2.18 -28.80 8.11
C VAL A 71 -3.09 -28.41 9.27
N ASP A 72 -3.52 -29.44 10.00
CA ASP A 72 -4.19 -29.37 11.30
C ASP A 72 -3.26 -28.67 12.33
N VAL A 73 -3.33 -27.36 12.32
CA VAL A 73 -2.44 -26.44 13.07
C VAL A 73 -2.55 -26.66 14.59
N GLU A 74 -3.63 -27.25 15.08
CA GLU A 74 -3.87 -27.48 16.52
C GLU A 74 -2.92 -28.51 17.13
N ALA A 75 -2.69 -29.63 16.45
CA ALA A 75 -1.81 -30.68 16.98
C ALA A 75 -0.33 -30.25 16.95
N GLU A 76 0.10 -29.58 15.88
CA GLU A 76 1.48 -29.09 15.76
C GLU A 76 1.78 -27.93 16.69
N ALA A 77 0.78 -27.07 16.96
CA ALA A 77 0.91 -25.95 17.89
C ALA A 77 1.00 -26.39 19.35
N LEU A 78 0.24 -27.40 19.75
CA LEU A 78 0.31 -27.99 21.10
C LEU A 78 1.65 -28.67 21.35
N LEU A 79 2.13 -29.49 20.42
CA LEU A 79 3.44 -30.15 20.52
C LEU A 79 4.60 -29.17 20.63
N LYS A 80 4.52 -28.04 19.89
CA LYS A 80 5.54 -26.98 19.96
C LYS A 80 5.49 -26.21 21.28
N LYS A 81 4.32 -26.01 21.86
CA LYS A 81 4.15 -25.23 23.09
C LYS A 81 4.90 -25.84 24.28
N GLU A 82 4.79 -27.13 24.50
CA GLU A 82 5.43 -27.81 25.64
C GLU A 82 6.96 -27.66 25.58
N ARG A 83 7.58 -27.87 24.43
CA ARG A 83 9.04 -27.70 24.29
C ARG A 83 9.50 -26.27 24.50
N TYR A 84 8.74 -25.27 24.01
CA TYR A 84 9.06 -23.87 24.25
C TYR A 84 8.84 -23.47 25.71
N GLN A 85 7.87 -24.06 26.39
CA GLN A 85 7.72 -23.87 27.84
C GLN A 85 8.92 -24.37 28.61
N ILE A 86 9.42 -25.56 28.28
CA ILE A 86 10.63 -26.13 28.90
C ILE A 86 11.83 -25.25 28.59
N LEU A 87 12.02 -24.84 27.34
CA LEU A 87 13.12 -23.96 26.94
C LEU A 87 13.06 -22.60 27.63
N ASP A 88 11.89 -21.95 27.69
CA ASP A 88 11.69 -20.67 28.35
C ASP A 88 11.99 -20.75 29.86
N GLN A 89 11.48 -21.81 30.52
CA GLN A 89 11.78 -22.06 31.95
C GLN A 89 13.28 -22.25 32.20
N LEU A 90 13.97 -23.00 31.35
CA LEU A 90 15.40 -23.26 31.46
C LEU A 90 16.24 -21.98 31.27
N LEU A 91 15.86 -21.15 30.29
CA LEU A 91 16.51 -19.86 30.04
C LEU A 91 16.26 -18.89 31.21
N GLN A 92 15.03 -18.84 31.73
CA GLN A 92 14.69 -17.98 32.89
C GLN A 92 15.33 -18.44 34.19
N SER A 93 15.56 -19.74 34.37
CA SER A 93 16.23 -20.26 35.58
C SER A 93 17.70 -19.81 35.71
N GLY A 94 18.29 -19.38 34.57
CA GLY A 94 19.71 -19.02 34.49
C GLY A 94 20.66 -20.21 34.46
N ASN A 95 20.16 -21.44 34.53
CA ASN A 95 20.97 -22.65 34.46
C ASN A 95 21.45 -22.94 33.04
N VAL A 96 20.70 -22.51 32.02
CA VAL A 96 21.02 -22.70 30.61
C VAL A 96 21.35 -21.35 29.96
N GLU A 97 22.55 -21.23 29.42
CA GLU A 97 22.99 -20.09 28.63
C GLU A 97 23.31 -20.53 27.19
N ILE A 98 22.74 -19.82 26.21
CA ILE A 98 22.94 -20.11 24.80
C ILE A 98 23.60 -18.89 24.17
N ARG A 99 24.70 -19.12 23.43
CA ARG A 99 25.38 -18.11 22.62
C ARG A 99 25.40 -18.51 21.15
N VAL A 100 25.40 -17.52 20.29
CA VAL A 100 25.48 -17.71 18.85
C VAL A 100 26.77 -17.09 18.29
N VAL A 101 27.40 -17.80 17.35
CA VAL A 101 28.56 -17.27 16.63
C VAL A 101 28.06 -16.54 15.39
N PRO A 102 28.39 -15.24 15.21
CA PRO A 102 27.97 -14.49 14.02
C PRO A 102 28.55 -15.10 12.74
N ARG A 103 27.74 -15.26 11.71
CA ARG A 103 28.07 -15.89 10.41
C ARG A 103 29.27 -15.22 9.73
N GLU A 104 29.44 -13.93 9.94
CA GLU A 104 30.54 -13.13 9.37
C GLU A 104 31.92 -13.51 9.95
N ARG A 105 31.96 -14.18 11.12
CA ARG A 105 33.19 -14.58 11.79
C ARG A 105 33.57 -16.02 11.51
N LEU A 106 32.63 -16.96 11.69
CA LEU A 106 32.92 -18.40 11.56
C LEU A 106 31.62 -19.19 11.39
N PHE A 107 31.64 -20.23 10.56
CA PHE A 107 30.56 -21.20 10.45
C PHE A 107 30.95 -22.50 11.18
N LEU A 108 30.24 -22.82 12.26
CA LEU A 108 30.51 -23.99 13.07
C LEU A 108 30.02 -25.29 12.40
N HIS A 109 30.94 -26.16 12.06
CA HIS A 109 30.64 -27.55 11.67
C HIS A 109 30.98 -28.56 12.78
N GLY A 110 31.79 -28.17 13.73
CA GLY A 110 32.18 -28.99 14.88
C GLY A 110 30.95 -29.28 15.76
N LYS A 111 30.85 -30.51 16.22
CA LYS A 111 29.85 -30.98 17.17
C LYS A 111 30.54 -31.75 18.25
N ALA A 112 30.75 -31.11 19.39
CA ALA A 112 31.49 -31.66 20.53
C ALA A 112 30.82 -31.23 21.82
N GLY A 113 31.09 -31.94 22.91
CA GLY A 113 30.63 -31.56 24.24
C GLY A 113 31.46 -32.15 25.35
N SER A 114 31.41 -31.51 26.53
CA SER A 114 32.00 -31.98 27.77
C SER A 114 30.92 -32.02 28.85
N ILE A 115 30.90 -33.10 29.61
CA ILE A 115 30.00 -33.36 30.72
C ILE A 115 30.85 -33.52 31.99
N HIS A 116 30.58 -32.74 33.01
CA HIS A 116 31.23 -32.87 34.33
C HIS A 116 30.29 -33.49 35.32
N TYR A 117 30.78 -34.40 36.11
CA TYR A 117 30.04 -35.03 37.18
C TYR A 117 30.46 -34.49 38.59
N ALA A 118 29.60 -34.73 39.57
CA ALA A 118 29.83 -34.24 40.94
C ALA A 118 31.06 -34.89 41.64
N ASP A 119 31.49 -36.06 41.19
CA ASP A 119 32.66 -36.78 41.69
C ASP A 119 33.98 -36.23 41.10
N GLY A 120 33.89 -35.26 40.20
CA GLY A 120 35.06 -34.66 39.54
C GLY A 120 35.44 -35.36 38.23
N SER A 121 34.79 -36.45 37.85
CA SER A 121 35.03 -37.06 36.51
C SER A 121 34.42 -36.25 35.39
N ARG A 122 35.06 -36.37 34.22
CA ARG A 122 34.61 -35.68 33.01
C ARG A 122 34.47 -36.70 31.86
N LYS A 123 33.53 -36.39 30.97
CA LYS A 123 33.37 -37.10 29.70
C LYS A 123 33.35 -36.14 28.58
N SER A 124 34.09 -36.40 27.54
CA SER A 124 34.00 -35.64 26.28
C SER A 124 33.38 -36.49 25.18
N PHE A 125 32.80 -35.84 24.22
CA PHE A 125 32.34 -36.52 23.02
C PHE A 125 32.46 -35.61 21.81
N ILE A 126 32.65 -36.27 20.64
CA ILE A 126 32.73 -35.58 19.31
C ILE A 126 31.88 -36.41 18.35
N GLY A 127 31.12 -35.79 17.48
CA GLY A 127 30.30 -36.52 16.52
C GLY A 127 29.65 -35.65 15.44
N SER A 128 28.81 -36.28 14.66
CA SER A 128 28.00 -35.64 13.64
C SER A 128 26.66 -35.09 14.16
N VAL A 129 26.30 -35.40 15.39
CA VAL A 129 24.97 -35.17 15.99
C VAL A 129 24.70 -33.70 16.26
N ASN A 130 23.68 -33.16 15.63
CA ASN A 130 23.12 -31.83 15.96
C ASN A 130 22.08 -31.93 17.10
N GLU A 131 21.87 -30.83 17.84
CA GLU A 131 20.84 -30.76 18.86
C GLU A 131 19.44 -30.72 18.23
N SER A 132 18.96 -31.88 17.74
CA SER A 132 17.62 -32.03 17.21
C SER A 132 17.06 -33.43 17.44
N LYS A 133 15.75 -33.52 17.67
CA LYS A 133 15.04 -34.79 17.82
C LYS A 133 15.23 -35.72 16.62
N SER A 134 15.22 -35.17 15.40
CA SER A 134 15.42 -35.91 14.16
C SER A 134 16.83 -36.50 14.03
N ALA A 135 17.85 -35.76 14.48
CA ALA A 135 19.22 -36.24 14.46
C ALA A 135 19.40 -37.47 15.37
N PHE A 136 18.82 -37.41 16.56
CA PHE A 136 18.89 -38.53 17.52
C PHE A 136 17.93 -39.69 17.21
N ALA A 137 16.78 -39.45 16.61
CA ALA A 137 15.75 -40.50 16.42
C ALA A 137 15.71 -41.12 15.02
N HIS A 138 16.12 -40.37 13.97
CA HIS A 138 15.86 -40.77 12.57
C HIS A 138 17.10 -40.78 11.68
N ASN A 139 18.24 -40.16 12.08
CA ASN A 139 19.42 -40.11 11.26
C ASN A 139 20.46 -41.14 11.74
N TYR A 140 21.29 -41.60 10.82
CA TYR A 140 22.49 -42.39 11.18
C TYR A 140 23.60 -41.43 11.59
N GLU A 141 23.89 -41.37 12.89
CA GLU A 141 24.85 -40.46 13.46
C GLU A 141 25.98 -41.22 14.17
N LEU A 142 27.19 -40.69 14.09
CA LEU A 142 28.34 -41.24 14.75
C LEU A 142 28.77 -40.35 15.91
N VAL A 143 28.92 -40.95 17.10
CA VAL A 143 29.41 -40.25 18.29
C VAL A 143 30.60 -41.05 18.82
N TRP A 144 31.71 -40.35 19.02
CA TRP A 144 32.86 -40.88 19.75
C TRP A 144 32.82 -40.27 21.15
N GLN A 145 32.86 -41.10 22.19
CA GLN A 145 32.91 -40.68 23.58
C GLN A 145 34.25 -41.11 24.17
N ASP A 146 34.84 -40.28 25.02
CA ASP A 146 36.08 -40.50 25.71
C ASP A 146 35.96 -40.03 27.16
N ASP A 147 36.51 -40.78 28.07
CA ASP A 147 36.57 -40.50 29.52
C ASP A 147 37.96 -39.97 29.94
N ASP A 148 38.85 -39.74 28.95
CA ASP A 148 40.22 -39.23 29.18
C ASP A 148 40.21 -37.71 29.45
N GLU A 149 41.03 -37.30 30.45
CA GLU A 149 41.13 -35.90 30.88
C GLU A 149 41.73 -34.99 29.80
N GLU A 150 42.70 -35.46 29.01
CA GLU A 150 43.29 -34.69 27.93
C GLU A 150 42.28 -34.40 26.83
N SER A 151 41.45 -35.35 26.48
CA SER A 151 40.37 -35.22 25.51
C SER A 151 39.31 -34.20 26.00
N ALA A 152 38.98 -34.26 27.28
CA ALA A 152 38.04 -33.28 27.87
C ALA A 152 38.62 -31.87 27.88
N ASP A 153 39.91 -31.71 28.26
CA ASP A 153 40.58 -30.41 28.25
C ASP A 153 40.65 -29.81 26.84
N TRP A 154 40.91 -30.66 25.82
CA TRP A 154 40.92 -30.17 24.44
C TRP A 154 39.56 -29.69 23.98
N VAL A 155 38.50 -30.45 24.22
CA VAL A 155 37.13 -30.05 23.85
C VAL A 155 36.72 -28.77 24.57
N GLU A 156 37.05 -28.62 25.85
CA GLU A 156 36.72 -27.43 26.63
C GLU A 156 37.48 -26.19 26.18
N LYS A 157 38.78 -26.36 25.82
CA LYS A 157 39.56 -25.26 25.28
C LYS A 157 38.96 -24.70 23.99
N GLU A 158 38.51 -25.57 23.09
CA GLU A 158 37.83 -25.16 21.87
C GLU A 158 36.46 -24.53 22.20
N PHE A 159 35.71 -25.12 23.13
CA PHE A 159 34.44 -24.55 23.60
C PHE A 159 34.60 -23.12 24.14
N TRP A 160 35.56 -22.89 25.05
CA TRP A 160 35.74 -21.57 25.64
C TRP A 160 36.28 -20.54 24.65
N ALA A 161 37.11 -20.96 23.67
CA ALA A 161 37.49 -20.06 22.57
C ALA A 161 36.27 -19.56 21.78
N LEU A 162 35.40 -20.46 21.39
CA LEU A 162 34.15 -20.13 20.67
C LEU A 162 33.18 -19.33 21.57
N TRP A 163 33.07 -19.69 22.84
CA TRP A 163 32.19 -19.05 23.80
C TRP A 163 32.51 -17.56 23.99
N ASN A 164 33.78 -17.23 24.06
CA ASN A 164 34.25 -15.85 24.21
C ASN A 164 33.98 -15.02 22.96
N ASP A 165 33.97 -15.64 21.80
CA ASP A 165 33.61 -14.99 20.52
C ASP A 165 32.12 -14.95 20.27
N GLY A 166 31.33 -15.76 20.97
CA GLY A 166 29.88 -15.85 20.85
C GLY A 166 29.15 -14.68 21.49
N VAL A 167 28.01 -14.31 20.91
CA VAL A 167 27.10 -13.29 21.45
C VAL A 167 25.88 -13.98 22.08
N PRO A 168 25.28 -13.43 23.15
CA PRO A 168 24.04 -13.93 23.71
C PRO A 168 22.93 -14.03 22.69
N LEU A 169 21.94 -14.89 22.91
CA LEU A 169 20.73 -14.92 22.08
C LEU A 169 20.11 -13.53 21.99
N PRO A 170 19.77 -13.05 20.78
CA PRO A 170 19.11 -11.77 20.58
C PRO A 170 17.82 -11.66 21.41
N GLU A 171 17.57 -10.49 21.99
CA GLU A 171 16.38 -10.25 22.82
C GLU A 171 15.07 -10.55 22.08
N ALA A 172 15.02 -10.28 20.75
CA ALA A 172 13.88 -10.60 19.92
C ALA A 172 13.57 -12.12 19.89
N ILE A 173 14.61 -12.98 19.91
CA ILE A 173 14.44 -14.44 19.94
C ILE A 173 13.95 -14.89 21.32
N LEU A 174 14.49 -14.33 22.39
CA LEU A 174 14.04 -14.62 23.76
C LEU A 174 12.57 -14.22 23.95
N ALA A 175 12.20 -13.05 23.44
CA ALA A 175 10.81 -12.58 23.47
C ALA A 175 9.86 -13.52 22.69
N GLU A 176 10.29 -14.04 21.55
CA GLU A 176 9.48 -14.98 20.75
C GLU A 176 9.36 -16.35 21.41
N ILE A 177 10.43 -16.87 22.00
CA ILE A 177 10.39 -18.12 22.81
C ILE A 177 9.36 -17.95 23.94
N ASN A 178 9.43 -16.85 24.68
CA ASN A 178 8.51 -16.55 25.77
C ASN A 178 7.06 -16.40 25.26
N ARG A 179 6.84 -15.71 24.12
CA ARG A 179 5.52 -15.59 23.50
C ARG A 179 4.90 -16.95 23.18
N VAL A 180 5.65 -17.82 22.51
CA VAL A 180 5.16 -19.17 22.13
C VAL A 180 4.91 -20.04 23.36
N ALA A 181 5.81 -19.99 24.37
CA ALA A 181 5.65 -20.71 25.62
C ALA A 181 4.38 -20.33 26.39
N ASN A 182 4.06 -19.03 26.40
CA ASN A 182 2.89 -18.47 27.09
C ASN A 182 1.65 -18.34 26.19
N ARG A 183 1.70 -18.84 24.96
CA ARG A 183 0.59 -18.77 24.01
C ARG A 183 -0.70 -19.33 24.60
N ARG A 184 -1.75 -18.51 24.61
CA ARG A 184 -3.09 -18.84 25.08
C ARG A 184 -4.10 -18.58 23.97
N GLU A 185 -4.74 -19.62 23.49
CA GLU A 185 -5.86 -19.47 22.57
C GLU A 185 -7.12 -19.06 23.33
N VAL A 186 -7.81 -18.08 22.76
CA VAL A 186 -9.07 -17.55 23.30
C VAL A 186 -10.07 -17.35 22.17
N THR A 187 -11.35 -17.24 22.51
CA THR A 187 -12.39 -16.84 21.55
C THR A 187 -12.59 -15.32 21.58
N VAL A 188 -13.20 -14.76 20.52
CA VAL A 188 -13.43 -13.30 20.41
C VAL A 188 -14.26 -12.75 21.56
N GLU A 189 -15.21 -13.54 22.07
CA GLU A 189 -16.14 -13.15 23.13
C GLU A 189 -15.47 -12.89 24.49
N VAL A 190 -14.25 -13.42 24.68
CA VAL A 190 -13.46 -13.23 25.93
C VAL A 190 -12.62 -11.97 25.87
N LEU A 191 -12.35 -11.47 24.67
CA LEU A 191 -11.48 -10.33 24.45
C LEU A 191 -12.24 -9.00 24.54
N LYS A 192 -11.57 -7.99 25.05
CA LYS A 192 -12.02 -6.61 24.88
C LYS A 192 -11.79 -6.17 23.44
N PRO A 193 -12.59 -5.23 22.90
CA PRO A 193 -12.44 -4.78 21.51
C PRO A 193 -11.03 -4.32 21.15
N GLU A 194 -10.33 -3.64 22.05
CA GLU A 194 -8.97 -3.17 21.87
C GLU A 194 -7.90 -4.27 21.79
N GLU A 195 -8.21 -5.45 22.32
CA GLU A 195 -7.30 -6.62 22.32
C GLU A 195 -7.45 -7.45 21.02
N VAL A 196 -8.59 -7.35 20.34
CA VAL A 196 -8.94 -8.16 19.15
C VAL A 196 -7.91 -8.00 18.02
N PRO A 197 -7.44 -6.78 17.67
CA PRO A 197 -6.44 -6.64 16.59
C PRO A 197 -5.15 -7.42 16.87
N ALA A 198 -4.59 -7.29 18.07
CA ALA A 198 -3.37 -7.98 18.44
C ALA A 198 -3.55 -9.51 18.42
N ALA A 199 -4.64 -10.01 19.03
CA ALA A 199 -4.94 -11.44 19.10
C ALA A 199 -5.24 -12.05 17.71
N ALA A 200 -5.88 -11.30 16.80
CA ALA A 200 -6.16 -11.75 15.44
C ALA A 200 -4.91 -11.74 14.56
N MET A 201 -4.02 -10.75 14.76
CA MET A 201 -2.84 -10.57 13.92
C MET A 201 -1.67 -11.45 14.36
N ALA A 202 -1.57 -11.85 15.61
CA ALA A 202 -0.45 -12.63 16.15
C ALA A 202 -0.16 -13.92 15.36
N GLU A 203 -1.17 -14.51 14.74
CA GLU A 203 -1.07 -15.72 13.93
C GLU A 203 -1.29 -15.46 12.43
N ALA A 204 -1.41 -14.20 12.00
CA ALA A 204 -1.59 -13.87 10.60
C ALA A 204 -0.36 -14.23 9.75
N PRO A 205 -0.52 -14.61 8.46
CA PRO A 205 0.59 -14.96 7.60
C PRO A 205 1.71 -13.91 7.53
N ILE A 206 1.36 -12.62 7.57
CA ILE A 206 2.34 -11.51 7.56
C ILE A 206 3.28 -11.60 8.78
N TYR A 207 2.76 -11.85 9.99
CA TYR A 207 3.58 -11.96 11.20
C TYR A 207 4.36 -13.27 11.26
N ARG A 208 3.74 -14.36 10.86
CA ARG A 208 4.44 -15.65 10.71
C ARG A 208 5.53 -15.59 9.63
N GLY A 209 5.33 -14.75 8.61
CA GLY A 209 6.32 -14.43 7.58
C GLY A 209 7.44 -13.51 8.05
N GLY A 210 7.45 -13.02 9.30
CA GLY A 210 8.44 -12.08 9.86
C GLY A 210 8.28 -10.64 9.35
N GLU A 211 7.21 -10.35 8.62
CA GLU A 211 6.81 -9.00 8.28
C GLU A 211 5.82 -8.50 9.35
N GLN A 212 5.72 -7.18 9.52
CA GLN A 212 4.84 -6.55 10.52
C GLN A 212 3.98 -5.48 9.88
N LEU A 213 2.81 -5.24 10.48
CA LEU A 213 2.13 -3.97 10.24
C LEU A 213 3.00 -2.82 10.74
N GLN A 214 3.17 -1.82 9.91
CA GLN A 214 3.92 -0.64 10.28
C GLN A 214 3.23 0.13 11.43
N PRO A 215 3.95 0.87 12.26
CA PRO A 215 3.36 1.60 13.40
C PRO A 215 2.17 2.46 13.01
N TRP A 216 2.25 3.16 11.88
CA TRP A 216 1.15 3.99 11.38
C TRP A 216 -0.06 3.19 10.89
N GLN A 217 0.14 1.94 10.44
CA GLN A 217 -0.96 1.05 10.05
C GLN A 217 -1.72 0.57 11.29
N ARG A 218 -0.99 0.18 12.34
CA ARG A 218 -1.58 -0.19 13.63
C ARG A 218 -2.34 0.98 14.26
N SER A 219 -1.72 2.17 14.26
CA SER A 219 -2.35 3.40 14.77
C SER A 219 -3.69 3.70 14.08
N PHE A 220 -3.82 3.43 12.77
CA PHE A 220 -5.10 3.61 12.08
C PHE A 220 -6.18 2.63 12.59
N VAL A 221 -5.81 1.38 12.83
CA VAL A 221 -6.76 0.38 13.38
C VAL A 221 -7.16 0.74 14.81
N THR A 222 -6.24 1.24 15.61
CA THR A 222 -6.54 1.76 16.96
C THR A 222 -7.53 2.94 16.88
N MET A 223 -7.30 3.90 16.00
CA MET A 223 -8.21 5.02 15.77
C MET A 223 -9.60 4.56 15.29
N PHE A 224 -9.67 3.52 14.45
CA PHE A 224 -10.95 2.92 14.06
C PHE A 224 -11.71 2.41 15.30
N LEU A 225 -11.05 1.73 16.23
CA LEU A 225 -11.66 1.24 17.47
C LEU A 225 -12.06 2.37 18.41
N GLU A 226 -11.22 3.39 18.57
CA GLU A 226 -11.55 4.59 19.35
C GLU A 226 -12.80 5.28 18.82
N HIS A 227 -12.92 5.47 17.49
CA HIS A 227 -14.12 6.04 16.89
C HIS A 227 -15.34 5.14 17.10
N ARG A 228 -15.17 3.81 17.00
CA ARG A 228 -16.22 2.84 17.26
C ARG A 228 -16.75 2.95 18.71
N GLU A 229 -15.88 3.19 19.66
CA GLU A 229 -16.20 3.34 21.06
C GLU A 229 -16.88 4.69 21.34
N ILE A 230 -16.24 5.79 20.93
CA ILE A 230 -16.68 7.17 21.24
C ILE A 230 -18.00 7.50 20.54
N TYR A 231 -18.06 7.24 19.24
CA TYR A 231 -19.21 7.63 18.40
C TYR A 231 -20.22 6.50 18.15
N GLY A 232 -19.92 5.27 18.58
CA GLY A 232 -20.67 4.07 18.17
C GLY A 232 -20.53 3.72 16.70
N LYS A 233 -19.87 4.58 15.91
CA LYS A 233 -19.64 4.47 14.47
C LYS A 233 -18.28 5.03 14.12
N ALA A 234 -17.46 4.31 13.37
CA ALA A 234 -16.24 4.87 12.81
C ALA A 234 -16.53 5.54 11.45
N ARG A 235 -16.08 6.77 11.29
CA ARG A 235 -16.21 7.57 10.05
C ARG A 235 -14.86 8.19 9.77
N LEU A 236 -14.05 7.54 8.91
CA LEU A 236 -12.65 7.87 8.73
C LEU A 236 -12.27 8.01 7.26
N LEU A 237 -11.49 9.06 6.97
CA LEU A 237 -10.78 9.25 5.71
C LEU A 237 -9.31 8.93 5.92
N LEU A 238 -8.83 7.88 5.26
CA LEU A 238 -7.40 7.53 5.22
C LEU A 238 -6.78 8.12 3.95
N ALA A 239 -6.06 9.20 4.11
CA ALA A 239 -5.50 10.01 3.04
C ALA A 239 -3.97 9.92 2.96
N ASP A 240 -3.38 8.83 3.43
CA ASP A 240 -1.95 8.58 3.40
C ASP A 240 -1.39 8.57 1.97
N GLU A 241 -0.17 9.06 1.77
CA GLU A 241 0.49 9.08 0.47
C GLU A 241 0.61 7.69 -0.18
N VAL A 242 0.91 7.69 -1.49
CA VAL A 242 1.15 6.45 -2.25
C VAL A 242 2.34 5.69 -1.66
N GLY A 243 2.21 4.38 -1.55
CA GLY A 243 3.32 3.50 -1.14
C GLY A 243 3.49 3.29 0.37
N VAL A 244 2.68 3.92 1.22
CA VAL A 244 2.72 3.70 2.69
C VAL A 244 1.82 2.54 3.17
N GLY A 245 1.09 1.87 2.27
CA GLY A 245 0.36 0.63 2.57
C GLY A 245 -1.04 0.82 3.14
N LYS A 246 -1.84 1.77 2.62
CA LYS A 246 -3.24 2.01 3.01
C LYS A 246 -4.12 0.78 3.00
N THR A 247 -4.00 -0.05 1.96
CA THR A 247 -4.80 -1.28 1.77
C THR A 247 -4.76 -2.16 3.01
N LEU A 248 -3.58 -2.34 3.60
CA LEU A 248 -3.40 -3.22 4.74
C LEU A 248 -4.02 -2.64 6.03
N SER A 249 -3.96 -1.31 6.22
CA SER A 249 -4.66 -0.64 7.33
C SER A 249 -6.18 -0.82 7.24
N MET A 250 -6.75 -0.62 6.05
CA MET A 250 -8.18 -0.77 5.81
C MET A 250 -8.62 -2.24 5.89
N ALA A 251 -7.82 -3.18 5.35
CA ALA A 251 -8.10 -4.61 5.41
C ALA A 251 -8.07 -5.14 6.85
N THR A 252 -7.13 -4.69 7.67
CA THR A 252 -7.10 -5.05 9.10
C THR A 252 -8.31 -4.46 9.85
N SER A 253 -8.73 -3.24 9.54
CA SER A 253 -9.94 -2.66 10.11
C SER A 253 -11.21 -3.44 9.69
N ALA A 254 -11.26 -3.93 8.44
CA ALA A 254 -12.32 -4.80 7.95
C ALA A 254 -12.37 -6.12 8.72
N LEU A 255 -11.21 -6.75 8.93
CA LEU A 255 -11.10 -7.97 9.73
C LEU A 255 -11.59 -7.75 11.16
N VAL A 256 -11.10 -6.71 11.82
CA VAL A 256 -11.48 -6.39 13.20
C VAL A 256 -12.98 -6.12 13.33
N SER A 257 -13.56 -5.35 12.42
CA SER A 257 -15.01 -5.10 12.39
C SER A 257 -15.82 -6.39 12.20
N ALA A 258 -15.37 -7.27 11.30
CA ALA A 258 -16.03 -8.57 11.08
C ALA A 258 -15.95 -9.47 12.31
N LEU A 259 -14.83 -9.51 13.02
CA LEU A 259 -14.65 -10.29 14.24
C LEU A 259 -15.47 -9.74 15.43
N LEU A 260 -15.64 -8.43 15.51
CA LEU A 260 -16.46 -7.75 16.53
C LEU A 260 -17.98 -7.80 16.28
N ASP A 261 -18.44 -8.57 15.30
CA ASP A 261 -19.85 -8.72 14.92
C ASP A 261 -20.56 -7.41 14.60
N ASP A 262 -19.84 -6.43 14.05
CA ASP A 262 -20.43 -5.16 13.61
C ASP A 262 -21.36 -5.32 12.39
N GLY A 263 -21.31 -6.44 11.71
CA GLY A 263 -22.12 -6.80 10.55
C GLY A 263 -21.28 -7.13 9.31
N PRO A 264 -21.93 -7.37 8.15
CA PRO A 264 -21.25 -7.63 6.89
C PRO A 264 -20.31 -6.48 6.48
N VAL A 265 -19.21 -6.83 5.83
CA VAL A 265 -18.21 -5.87 5.33
C VAL A 265 -18.26 -5.82 3.81
N LEU A 266 -18.39 -4.61 3.26
CA LEU A 266 -18.34 -4.36 1.82
C LEU A 266 -17.12 -3.50 1.49
N ILE A 267 -16.25 -3.99 0.63
CA ILE A 267 -15.11 -3.26 0.07
C ILE A 267 -15.44 -2.90 -1.37
N LEU A 268 -15.44 -1.61 -1.66
CA LEU A 268 -15.61 -1.05 -3.00
C LEU A 268 -14.24 -0.62 -3.51
N ALA A 269 -13.76 -1.24 -4.56
CA ALA A 269 -12.45 -0.97 -5.14
C ALA A 269 -12.54 -0.84 -6.67
N PRO A 270 -11.62 -0.14 -7.34
CA PRO A 270 -11.51 -0.19 -8.80
C PRO A 270 -11.47 -1.62 -9.32
N SER A 271 -12.02 -1.87 -10.51
CA SER A 271 -12.08 -3.21 -11.10
C SER A 271 -10.72 -3.88 -11.21
N THR A 272 -9.68 -3.09 -11.43
CA THR A 272 -8.29 -3.52 -11.52
C THR A 272 -7.69 -3.97 -10.19
N LEU A 273 -8.29 -3.55 -9.06
CA LEU A 273 -7.79 -3.82 -7.71
C LEU A 273 -8.58 -4.90 -6.96
N THR A 274 -9.76 -5.30 -7.44
CA THR A 274 -10.64 -6.24 -6.70
C THR A 274 -9.97 -7.57 -6.38
N ILE A 275 -9.31 -8.17 -7.35
CA ILE A 275 -8.58 -9.44 -7.17
C ILE A 275 -7.35 -9.24 -6.28
N GLN A 276 -6.63 -8.11 -6.45
CA GLN A 276 -5.48 -7.80 -5.60
C GLN A 276 -5.88 -7.64 -4.13
N TRP A 277 -6.99 -6.95 -3.84
CA TRP A 277 -7.54 -6.85 -2.50
C TRP A 277 -7.79 -8.25 -1.90
N GLN A 278 -8.40 -9.15 -2.67
CA GLN A 278 -8.67 -10.52 -2.24
C GLN A 278 -7.38 -11.29 -1.93
N ILE A 279 -6.39 -11.21 -2.81
CA ILE A 279 -5.09 -11.87 -2.64
C ILE A 279 -4.34 -11.28 -1.44
N GLU A 280 -4.27 -9.95 -1.30
CA GLU A 280 -3.59 -9.33 -0.17
C GLU A 280 -4.23 -9.68 1.18
N MET A 281 -5.56 -9.74 1.24
CA MET A 281 -6.27 -10.17 2.46
C MET A 281 -5.93 -11.61 2.82
N MET A 282 -5.90 -12.50 1.83
CA MET A 282 -5.57 -13.92 2.07
C MET A 282 -4.10 -14.10 2.42
N ASP A 283 -3.20 -13.57 1.58
CA ASP A 283 -1.76 -13.80 1.71
C ASP A 283 -1.15 -13.13 2.94
N LYS A 284 -1.66 -11.96 3.32
CA LYS A 284 -1.12 -11.18 4.43
C LYS A 284 -1.86 -11.38 5.74
N LEU A 285 -3.17 -11.47 5.70
CA LEU A 285 -3.99 -11.55 6.91
C LEU A 285 -4.58 -12.96 7.14
N GLY A 286 -4.54 -13.84 6.12
CA GLY A 286 -5.22 -15.14 6.18
C GLY A 286 -6.74 -15.04 6.15
N VAL A 287 -7.28 -13.97 5.59
CA VAL A 287 -8.69 -13.61 5.63
C VAL A 287 -9.36 -13.94 4.29
N PRO A 288 -10.32 -14.87 4.25
CA PRO A 288 -11.09 -15.15 3.05
C PRO A 288 -12.06 -13.98 2.76
N ALA A 289 -12.06 -13.54 1.51
CA ALA A 289 -13.00 -12.55 1.00
C ALA A 289 -13.55 -13.00 -0.34
N ALA A 290 -14.82 -12.66 -0.64
CA ALA A 290 -15.44 -13.01 -1.92
C ALA A 290 -15.46 -11.80 -2.85
N VAL A 291 -15.15 -12.03 -4.14
CA VAL A 291 -15.23 -11.01 -5.21
C VAL A 291 -16.49 -11.23 -6.05
N TRP A 292 -17.26 -10.17 -6.28
CA TRP A 292 -18.41 -10.24 -7.17
C TRP A 292 -18.02 -10.16 -8.65
N SER A 293 -18.42 -11.17 -9.41
CA SER A 293 -18.32 -11.16 -10.87
C SER A 293 -19.63 -10.70 -11.51
N SER A 294 -19.70 -9.45 -11.98
CA SER A 294 -20.88 -8.90 -12.66
C SER A 294 -21.19 -9.62 -13.98
N GLN A 295 -20.17 -10.15 -14.65
CA GLN A 295 -20.35 -10.90 -15.90
C GLN A 295 -21.00 -12.26 -15.66
N LYS A 296 -20.52 -13.01 -14.64
CA LYS A 296 -20.99 -14.36 -14.34
C LYS A 296 -22.17 -14.38 -13.37
N LYS A 297 -22.48 -13.27 -12.67
CA LYS A 297 -23.46 -13.14 -11.58
C LYS A 297 -23.23 -14.16 -10.45
N VAL A 298 -21.97 -14.29 -10.05
CA VAL A 298 -21.55 -15.21 -8.99
C VAL A 298 -20.49 -14.55 -8.09
N TRP A 299 -20.35 -15.07 -6.89
CA TRP A 299 -19.26 -14.78 -5.98
C TRP A 299 -18.08 -15.71 -6.26
N LEU A 300 -16.89 -15.18 -6.32
CA LEU A 300 -15.63 -15.87 -6.58
C LEU A 300 -14.75 -15.88 -5.34
N GLY A 301 -14.14 -17.02 -5.05
CA GLY A 301 -13.09 -17.17 -4.05
C GLY A 301 -11.70 -16.82 -4.59
N VAL A 302 -10.67 -16.96 -3.73
CA VAL A 302 -9.29 -16.53 -4.01
C VAL A 302 -8.66 -17.22 -5.23
N GLU A 303 -8.99 -18.49 -5.46
CA GLU A 303 -8.49 -19.27 -6.61
C GLU A 303 -9.46 -19.19 -7.82
N GLY A 304 -10.39 -18.24 -7.80
CA GLY A 304 -11.42 -18.13 -8.83
C GLY A 304 -12.53 -19.16 -8.75
N GLN A 305 -12.57 -20.00 -7.68
CA GLN A 305 -13.65 -20.95 -7.45
C GLN A 305 -14.99 -20.25 -7.28
N ILE A 306 -16.03 -20.84 -7.87
CA ILE A 306 -17.39 -20.31 -7.75
C ILE A 306 -17.95 -20.67 -6.36
N LEU A 307 -18.20 -19.65 -5.54
CA LEU A 307 -18.70 -19.80 -4.17
C LEU A 307 -20.24 -19.78 -4.07
N SER A 308 -20.93 -19.33 -5.11
CA SER A 308 -22.39 -19.24 -5.13
C SER A 308 -22.98 -19.76 -6.42
N PRO A 309 -24.20 -20.30 -6.44
CA PRO A 309 -24.87 -20.67 -7.67
C PRO A 309 -24.97 -19.47 -8.63
N ARG A 310 -24.95 -19.74 -9.93
CA ARG A 310 -25.22 -18.72 -10.93
C ARG A 310 -26.65 -18.21 -10.75
N GLY A 311 -26.81 -16.89 -10.59
CA GLY A 311 -28.07 -16.25 -10.34
C GLY A 311 -28.30 -15.03 -11.21
N ASP A 312 -29.07 -14.11 -10.70
CA ASP A 312 -29.34 -12.79 -11.28
C ASP A 312 -28.64 -11.66 -10.51
N ALA A 313 -28.98 -10.43 -10.79
CA ALA A 313 -28.47 -9.26 -10.10
C ALA A 313 -28.78 -9.28 -8.57
N SER A 314 -29.83 -9.97 -8.12
CA SER A 314 -30.17 -10.04 -6.69
C SER A 314 -29.24 -10.95 -5.89
N SER A 315 -28.51 -11.83 -6.55
CA SER A 315 -27.54 -12.76 -5.93
C SER A 315 -26.37 -12.02 -5.25
N ILE A 316 -26.12 -10.77 -5.64
CA ILE A 316 -25.09 -9.93 -5.00
C ILE A 316 -25.36 -9.70 -3.51
N LYS A 317 -26.64 -9.77 -3.07
CA LYS A 317 -27.02 -9.60 -1.66
C LYS A 317 -26.61 -10.76 -0.76
N LYS A 318 -26.29 -11.91 -1.34
CA LYS A 318 -26.02 -13.17 -0.63
C LYS A 318 -24.56 -13.55 -0.79
N CYS A 319 -23.67 -12.75 -0.22
CA CYS A 319 -22.25 -13.11 -0.17
C CYS A 319 -22.07 -14.29 0.80
N PRO A 320 -21.31 -15.35 0.39
CA PRO A 320 -21.06 -16.52 1.25
C PRO A 320 -20.03 -16.25 2.37
N TYR A 321 -19.28 -15.15 2.30
CA TYR A 321 -18.34 -14.72 3.31
C TYR A 321 -18.77 -13.40 3.94
N ARG A 322 -18.30 -13.16 5.17
CA ARG A 322 -18.55 -11.93 5.91
C ARG A 322 -18.00 -10.69 5.16
N ILE A 323 -16.88 -10.84 4.45
CA ILE A 323 -16.21 -9.77 3.72
C ILE A 323 -16.36 -9.99 2.22
N ALA A 324 -16.87 -8.97 1.55
CA ALA A 324 -17.05 -8.97 0.11
C ALA A 324 -16.35 -7.79 -0.57
N ILE A 325 -15.90 -8.00 -1.78
CA ILE A 325 -15.23 -7.02 -2.63
C ILE A 325 -16.06 -6.85 -3.92
N VAL A 326 -16.41 -5.61 -4.23
CA VAL A 326 -17.21 -5.26 -5.40
C VAL A 326 -16.53 -4.11 -6.16
N SER A 327 -16.58 -4.18 -7.48
CA SER A 327 -16.00 -3.13 -8.33
C SER A 327 -16.82 -1.83 -8.29
N THR A 328 -16.13 -0.68 -8.11
CA THR A 328 -16.73 0.66 -8.25
C THR A 328 -17.30 0.92 -9.63
N GLY A 329 -16.76 0.28 -10.68
CA GLY A 329 -17.27 0.38 -12.05
C GLY A 329 -18.74 -0.03 -12.19
N LEU A 330 -19.18 -0.96 -11.34
CA LEU A 330 -20.61 -1.35 -11.27
C LEU A 330 -21.54 -0.19 -10.92
N ILE A 331 -21.02 0.82 -10.19
CA ILE A 331 -21.78 1.99 -9.73
C ILE A 331 -21.57 3.15 -10.71
N MET A 332 -20.35 3.38 -11.14
CA MET A 332 -19.96 4.55 -11.95
C MET A 332 -20.61 4.58 -13.34
N HIS A 333 -20.74 3.42 -13.99
CA HIS A 333 -21.25 3.32 -15.37
C HIS A 333 -22.78 3.18 -15.46
N GLN A 334 -23.52 3.60 -14.45
CA GLN A 334 -24.99 3.59 -14.53
C GLN A 334 -25.53 4.85 -15.23
N ARG A 335 -26.47 4.65 -16.19
CA ARG A 335 -27.04 5.72 -17.01
C ARG A 335 -28.05 6.64 -16.26
N GLU A 336 -28.63 6.15 -15.16
CA GLU A 336 -29.66 6.88 -14.39
C GLU A 336 -29.20 7.17 -12.97
N LYS A 337 -29.20 8.46 -12.59
CA LYS A 337 -28.69 8.94 -11.30
C LYS A 337 -29.62 8.72 -10.10
N ALA A 338 -30.93 8.66 -10.31
CA ALA A 338 -31.92 8.71 -9.23
C ALA A 338 -32.24 7.34 -8.63
N ASP A 339 -32.31 6.30 -9.45
CA ASP A 339 -32.64 4.95 -9.04
C ASP A 339 -31.54 3.98 -9.45
N PHE A 340 -30.64 3.67 -8.51
CA PHE A 340 -29.66 2.61 -8.72
C PHE A 340 -30.39 1.29 -9.01
N VAL A 341 -30.27 0.81 -10.22
CA VAL A 341 -30.92 -0.42 -10.71
C VAL A 341 -29.91 -1.58 -10.68
N LYS A 342 -30.41 -2.80 -10.81
CA LYS A 342 -29.63 -4.03 -10.82
C LYS A 342 -28.80 -4.20 -9.53
N GLU A 343 -27.51 -4.55 -9.67
CA GLU A 343 -26.64 -4.92 -8.56
C GLU A 343 -26.41 -3.78 -7.56
N ALA A 344 -26.18 -2.56 -8.03
CA ALA A 344 -25.94 -1.41 -7.15
C ALA A 344 -27.18 -1.10 -6.27
N GLY A 345 -28.38 -1.11 -6.86
CA GLY A 345 -29.62 -0.94 -6.12
C GLY A 345 -29.90 -2.10 -5.14
N MET A 346 -29.42 -3.31 -5.47
CA MET A 346 -29.53 -4.45 -4.56
C MET A 346 -28.59 -4.33 -3.36
N LEU A 347 -27.38 -3.81 -3.53
CA LEU A 347 -26.45 -3.53 -2.42
C LEU A 347 -27.03 -2.50 -1.44
N LEU A 348 -27.72 -1.47 -1.93
CA LEU A 348 -28.39 -0.47 -1.07
C LEU A 348 -29.51 -1.05 -0.20
N LYS A 349 -30.01 -2.24 -0.50
CA LYS A 349 -31.02 -2.92 0.32
C LYS A 349 -30.43 -3.64 1.53
N ASN A 350 -29.12 -3.90 1.54
CA ASN A 350 -28.42 -4.51 2.67
C ASN A 350 -28.09 -3.46 3.74
N ARG A 351 -27.90 -3.92 4.97
CA ARG A 351 -27.27 -3.17 6.06
C ARG A 351 -25.86 -3.70 6.24
N PHE A 352 -24.89 -2.81 6.23
CA PHE A 352 -23.49 -3.18 6.40
C PHE A 352 -22.96 -2.74 7.76
N GLY A 353 -22.14 -3.57 8.38
CA GLY A 353 -21.34 -3.19 9.53
C GLY A 353 -20.28 -2.18 9.10
N THR A 354 -19.54 -2.51 8.06
CA THR A 354 -18.48 -1.65 7.53
C THR A 354 -18.55 -1.57 6.00
N VAL A 355 -18.41 -0.35 5.48
CA VAL A 355 -18.18 -0.11 4.05
C VAL A 355 -16.83 0.59 3.90
N ILE A 356 -16.00 0.08 2.99
CA ILE A 356 -14.72 0.67 2.63
C ILE A 356 -14.78 1.07 1.17
N LEU A 357 -14.39 2.30 0.86
CA LEU A 357 -14.21 2.77 -0.51
C LEU A 357 -12.73 3.06 -0.74
N ASP A 358 -12.11 2.29 -1.59
CA ASP A 358 -10.74 2.55 -2.08
C ASP A 358 -10.77 3.50 -3.28
N GLU A 359 -9.73 4.32 -3.43
CA GLU A 359 -9.64 5.40 -4.40
C GLU A 359 -10.85 6.36 -4.33
N ALA A 360 -11.15 6.79 -3.10
CA ALA A 360 -12.34 7.57 -2.76
C ALA A 360 -12.43 8.93 -3.47
N HIS A 361 -11.31 9.48 -3.96
CA HIS A 361 -11.28 10.71 -4.76
C HIS A 361 -12.16 10.64 -6.04
N LYS A 362 -12.50 9.44 -6.48
CA LYS A 362 -13.44 9.23 -7.61
C LYS A 362 -14.90 9.57 -7.25
N ALA A 363 -15.21 9.65 -5.96
CA ALA A 363 -16.55 10.02 -5.45
C ALA A 363 -16.64 11.53 -5.19
N ARG A 364 -16.88 12.32 -6.22
CA ARG A 364 -16.89 13.79 -6.18
C ARG A 364 -18.07 14.41 -6.90
N ALA A 365 -18.32 15.68 -6.61
CA ALA A 365 -19.27 16.47 -7.38
C ALA A 365 -18.67 16.85 -8.74
N ARG A 366 -19.49 16.87 -9.80
CA ARG A 366 -19.09 17.34 -11.12
C ARG A 366 -19.23 18.86 -11.13
N GLY A 367 -18.15 19.59 -11.38
CA GLY A 367 -18.18 21.03 -11.60
C GLY A 367 -18.95 21.36 -12.88
N GLY A 368 -20.02 22.16 -12.76
CA GLY A 368 -20.65 22.79 -13.91
C GLY A 368 -19.85 24.03 -14.31
N LEU A 369 -19.66 24.27 -15.59
CA LEU A 369 -19.22 25.57 -16.11
C LEU A 369 -20.34 26.60 -15.84
N GLY A 370 -20.07 27.55 -14.92
CA GLY A 370 -21.04 28.59 -14.53
C GLY A 370 -21.80 28.29 -13.23
N ASP A 371 -22.64 29.20 -12.79
CA ASP A 371 -23.46 29.23 -11.56
C ASP A 371 -24.42 28.02 -11.33
N GLN A 372 -24.20 26.90 -11.97
CA GLN A 372 -24.99 25.68 -11.73
C GLN A 372 -24.40 24.94 -10.53
N ALA A 373 -25.26 24.63 -9.55
CA ALA A 373 -24.90 23.82 -8.39
C ALA A 373 -24.22 22.52 -8.84
N SER A 374 -23.06 22.22 -8.28
CA SER A 374 -22.32 21.00 -8.59
C SER A 374 -23.14 19.76 -8.18
N GLU A 375 -23.44 18.89 -9.13
CA GLU A 375 -24.18 17.66 -8.85
C GLU A 375 -23.23 16.51 -8.49
N PRO A 376 -23.58 15.67 -7.49
CA PRO A 376 -22.79 14.50 -7.16
C PRO A 376 -22.75 13.52 -8.35
N ASN A 377 -21.56 12.93 -8.57
CA ASN A 377 -21.47 11.82 -9.52
C ASN A 377 -22.14 10.56 -8.96
N ASN A 378 -22.30 9.53 -9.80
CA ASN A 378 -23.00 8.29 -9.39
C ASN A 378 -22.37 7.63 -8.16
N LEU A 379 -21.03 7.63 -8.08
CA LEU A 379 -20.32 7.01 -6.94
C LEU A 379 -20.57 7.79 -5.65
N MET A 380 -20.47 9.11 -5.69
CA MET A 380 -20.76 9.97 -4.53
C MET A 380 -22.21 9.81 -4.06
N ALA A 381 -23.17 9.85 -4.99
CA ALA A 381 -24.60 9.66 -4.67
C ALA A 381 -24.86 8.28 -4.05
N PHE A 382 -24.22 7.23 -4.56
CA PHE A 382 -24.32 5.90 -3.98
C PHE A 382 -23.72 5.86 -2.56
N MET A 383 -22.53 6.44 -2.36
CA MET A 383 -21.85 6.47 -1.06
C MET A 383 -22.63 7.24 -0.01
N GLN A 384 -23.29 8.33 -0.37
CA GLN A 384 -24.20 9.07 0.51
C GLN A 384 -25.43 8.23 0.92
N GLN A 385 -25.98 7.43 0.01
CA GLN A 385 -27.12 6.56 0.32
C GLN A 385 -26.72 5.38 1.21
N ILE A 386 -25.60 4.69 0.90
CA ILE A 386 -25.16 3.53 1.65
C ILE A 386 -24.62 3.96 3.03
N GLY A 387 -23.99 5.14 3.15
CA GLY A 387 -23.50 5.70 4.39
C GLY A 387 -24.57 5.85 5.46
N ARG A 388 -25.80 6.19 5.07
CA ARG A 388 -26.95 6.30 5.99
C ARG A 388 -27.35 4.93 6.60
N ARG A 389 -26.95 3.82 5.98
CA ARG A 389 -27.36 2.46 6.37
C ARG A 389 -26.19 1.64 6.89
N THR A 390 -25.00 2.24 6.97
CA THR A 390 -23.76 1.60 7.35
C THR A 390 -23.32 2.10 8.72
N ARG A 391 -22.87 1.18 9.58
CA ARG A 391 -22.33 1.54 10.89
C ARG A 391 -20.97 2.24 10.74
N HIS A 392 -20.01 1.61 10.12
CA HIS A 392 -18.67 2.16 9.91
C HIS A 392 -18.41 2.45 8.44
N LEU A 393 -17.79 3.59 8.14
CA LEU A 393 -17.43 4.00 6.79
C LEU A 393 -15.97 4.46 6.75
N ILE A 394 -15.18 3.82 5.92
CA ILE A 394 -13.77 4.14 5.70
C ILE A 394 -13.59 4.53 4.24
N LEU A 395 -13.05 5.70 4.01
CA LEU A 395 -12.68 6.18 2.69
C LEU A 395 -11.15 6.17 2.57
N GLY A 396 -10.61 5.52 1.55
CA GLY A 396 -9.18 5.44 1.28
C GLY A 396 -8.80 6.20 0.01
N THR A 397 -7.85 7.12 0.07
CA THR A 397 -7.30 7.79 -1.10
C THR A 397 -5.87 8.24 -0.84
N ALA A 398 -5.06 8.37 -1.89
CA ALA A 398 -3.76 9.01 -1.79
C ALA A 398 -3.83 10.52 -2.05
N THR A 399 -4.91 10.97 -2.70
CA THR A 399 -5.11 12.35 -3.17
C THR A 399 -6.49 12.84 -2.73
N PRO A 400 -6.66 13.23 -1.45
CA PRO A 400 -7.94 13.72 -0.94
C PRO A 400 -8.36 15.06 -1.57
N ILE A 401 -7.39 15.79 -2.09
CA ILE A 401 -7.55 17.05 -2.80
C ILE A 401 -6.81 16.91 -4.13
N GLN A 402 -7.52 16.88 -5.24
CA GLN A 402 -6.92 16.77 -6.57
C GLN A 402 -6.79 18.16 -7.25
N THR A 403 -7.91 18.81 -7.44
CA THR A 403 -7.98 20.12 -8.09
C THR A 403 -8.45 21.24 -7.19
N ASP A 404 -9.38 20.93 -6.28
CA ASP A 404 -10.01 21.91 -5.40
C ASP A 404 -10.14 21.34 -3.97
N VAL A 405 -10.01 22.19 -2.97
CA VAL A 405 -10.21 21.81 -1.57
C VAL A 405 -11.66 21.36 -1.30
N ARG A 406 -12.62 21.74 -2.13
CA ARG A 406 -14.01 21.25 -2.11
C ARG A 406 -14.09 19.71 -2.14
N GLU A 407 -13.19 19.07 -2.86
CA GLU A 407 -13.14 17.60 -2.98
C GLU A 407 -12.97 16.91 -1.62
N LEU A 408 -12.21 17.52 -0.69
CA LEU A 408 -12.12 17.03 0.68
C LEU A 408 -13.46 17.15 1.40
N TRP A 409 -14.19 18.24 1.20
CA TRP A 409 -15.53 18.42 1.77
C TRP A 409 -16.56 17.46 1.18
N ASP A 410 -16.44 17.12 -0.10
CA ASP A 410 -17.24 16.04 -0.71
C ASP A 410 -17.05 14.72 0.04
N LEU A 411 -15.80 14.35 0.33
CA LEU A 411 -15.48 13.13 1.09
C LEU A 411 -15.97 13.20 2.54
N LEU A 412 -15.79 14.33 3.20
CA LEU A 412 -16.31 14.54 4.56
C LEU A 412 -17.84 14.53 4.57
N GLY A 413 -18.51 15.07 3.56
CA GLY A 413 -19.95 15.01 3.36
C GLY A 413 -20.46 13.57 3.18
N ILE A 414 -19.71 12.73 2.49
CA ILE A 414 -19.98 11.28 2.43
C ILE A 414 -19.88 10.66 3.82
N LEU A 415 -18.82 10.96 4.59
CA LEU A 415 -18.67 10.47 5.96
C LEU A 415 -19.78 10.97 6.89
N ASN A 416 -20.25 12.21 6.70
CA ASN A 416 -21.33 12.79 7.48
C ASN A 416 -22.69 12.12 7.20
N SER A 417 -22.84 11.42 6.07
CA SER A 417 -24.11 10.77 5.72
C SER A 417 -24.53 9.72 6.74
N GLY A 418 -25.52 10.03 7.57
CA GLY A 418 -25.99 9.22 8.69
C GLY A 418 -25.06 9.23 9.91
N ALA A 419 -24.23 10.26 10.02
CA ALA A 419 -23.24 10.44 11.10
C ALA A 419 -22.95 11.94 11.32
N GLU A 420 -23.95 12.70 11.76
CA GLU A 420 -23.87 14.17 11.96
C GLU A 420 -22.79 14.64 12.96
N PHE A 421 -22.06 13.73 13.56
CA PHE A 421 -20.89 14.07 14.36
C PHE A 421 -19.63 14.36 13.52
N VAL A 422 -19.67 14.18 12.20
CA VAL A 422 -18.53 14.49 11.30
C VAL A 422 -18.48 15.99 10.96
N LEU A 423 -19.54 16.51 10.29
CA LEU A 423 -19.63 17.93 9.94
C LEU A 423 -20.79 18.65 10.63
N GLY A 424 -21.53 17.96 11.49
CA GLY A 424 -22.76 18.49 12.09
C GLY A 424 -24.03 18.21 11.24
N ASP A 425 -25.13 18.78 11.69
CA ASP A 425 -26.40 18.77 10.96
C ASP A 425 -26.38 19.79 9.80
N ALA A 426 -27.47 19.91 9.09
CA ALA A 426 -27.62 20.82 7.93
C ALA A 426 -27.39 22.31 8.24
N LEU A 427 -27.43 22.73 9.50
CA LEU A 427 -27.19 24.11 9.92
C LEU A 427 -25.77 24.38 10.39
N SER A 428 -24.95 23.35 10.44
CA SER A 428 -23.56 23.47 10.89
C SER A 428 -22.73 24.32 9.95
N PRO A 429 -21.93 25.28 10.48
CA PRO A 429 -21.03 26.09 9.67
C PRO A 429 -19.90 25.26 9.02
N TRP A 430 -19.62 24.06 9.52
CA TRP A 430 -18.59 23.18 8.97
C TRP A 430 -18.91 22.64 7.58
N HIS A 431 -20.14 22.74 7.10
CA HIS A 431 -20.50 22.41 5.71
C HIS A 431 -19.98 23.41 4.69
N ASP A 432 -19.77 24.66 5.13
CA ASP A 432 -19.25 25.73 4.28
C ASP A 432 -17.71 25.75 4.31
N HIS A 433 -17.11 25.14 3.29
CA HIS A 433 -15.65 25.06 3.16
C HIS A 433 -14.99 26.46 3.03
N GLU A 434 -15.70 27.45 2.47
CA GLU A 434 -15.15 28.79 2.31
C GLU A 434 -14.97 29.52 3.65
N GLN A 435 -15.85 29.25 4.62
CA GLN A 435 -15.71 29.75 5.99
C GLN A 435 -14.78 28.86 6.85
N ALA A 436 -14.86 27.54 6.69
CA ALA A 436 -14.11 26.61 7.53
C ALA A 436 -12.60 26.62 7.24
N ILE A 437 -12.18 26.69 5.97
CA ILE A 437 -10.75 26.64 5.59
C ILE A 437 -9.94 27.79 6.20
N PRO A 438 -10.35 29.07 6.11
CA PRO A 438 -9.63 30.16 6.76
C PRO A 438 -9.49 29.96 8.28
N LEU A 439 -10.49 29.41 8.93
CA LEU A 439 -10.49 29.15 10.38
C LEU A 439 -9.49 28.04 10.74
N ILE A 440 -9.55 26.88 10.08
CA ILE A 440 -8.65 25.75 10.38
C ILE A 440 -7.19 26.01 9.97
N THR A 441 -6.97 26.87 8.99
CA THR A 441 -5.62 27.30 8.59
C THR A 441 -5.06 28.47 9.42
N GLY A 442 -5.88 29.05 10.29
CA GLY A 442 -5.51 30.18 11.14
C GLY A 442 -5.44 31.52 10.39
N ARG A 443 -5.99 31.60 9.16
CA ARG A 443 -6.10 32.86 8.39
C ARG A 443 -7.14 33.81 8.99
N THR A 444 -8.19 33.24 9.56
CA THR A 444 -9.26 33.96 10.24
C THR A 444 -9.32 33.47 11.69
N GLN A 445 -9.55 34.40 12.60
CA GLN A 445 -9.76 34.10 14.00
C GLN A 445 -11.21 34.43 14.39
N VAL A 446 -11.78 33.66 15.28
CA VAL A 446 -13.09 33.98 15.89
C VAL A 446 -12.94 35.24 16.74
N THR A 447 -13.94 36.12 16.66
CA THR A 447 -13.89 37.45 17.30
C THR A 447 -14.84 37.61 18.48
N SER A 448 -15.69 36.60 18.71
CA SER A 448 -16.64 36.61 19.83
C SER A 448 -16.92 35.19 20.33
N GLU A 449 -17.33 35.07 21.57
CA GLU A 449 -17.71 33.82 22.23
C GLU A 449 -18.95 33.19 21.56
N SER A 450 -19.85 34.00 21.03
CA SER A 450 -21.00 33.51 20.24
C SER A 450 -20.57 32.84 18.93
N GLU A 451 -19.51 33.37 18.31
CA GLU A 451 -18.92 32.76 17.12
C GLU A 451 -18.20 31.45 17.49
N VAL A 452 -17.46 31.41 18.59
CA VAL A 452 -16.87 30.17 19.12
C VAL A 452 -17.96 29.12 19.31
N TRP A 453 -19.05 29.47 19.97
CA TRP A 453 -20.17 28.55 20.22
C TRP A 453 -20.76 28.02 18.92
N ARG A 454 -20.94 28.88 17.93
CA ARG A 454 -21.46 28.52 16.61
C ARG A 454 -20.62 27.40 15.97
N TRP A 455 -19.27 27.48 16.07
CA TRP A 455 -18.36 26.47 15.53
C TRP A 455 -18.22 25.23 16.42
N LEU A 456 -18.35 25.38 17.73
CA LEU A 456 -18.09 24.33 18.71
C LEU A 456 -19.30 23.44 18.95
N SER A 457 -20.52 24.00 18.91
CA SER A 457 -21.75 23.30 19.33
C SER A 457 -22.28 22.28 18.30
N ASN A 458 -21.90 22.41 17.03
CA ASN A 458 -22.43 21.57 15.96
C ASN A 458 -21.38 21.23 14.88
N PRO A 459 -20.72 20.06 14.99
CA PRO A 459 -20.87 19.05 16.04
C PRO A 459 -20.06 19.39 17.31
N LEU A 460 -20.64 19.12 18.46
CA LEU A 460 -19.94 19.26 19.74
C LEU A 460 -18.88 18.15 19.87
N PRO A 461 -17.59 18.50 20.07
CA PRO A 461 -16.52 17.51 20.18
C PRO A 461 -16.73 16.51 21.33
N PRO A 462 -16.12 15.32 21.29
CA PRO A 462 -16.08 14.43 22.45
C PRO A 462 -15.30 15.07 23.61
N GLY A 463 -15.73 14.80 24.84
CA GLY A 463 -15.15 15.44 26.03
C GLY A 463 -13.69 15.15 26.26
N ASN A 464 -13.21 13.98 25.87
CA ASN A 464 -11.80 13.60 26.01
C ASN A 464 -10.83 14.36 25.07
N GLU A 465 -11.36 15.16 24.14
CA GLU A 465 -10.52 15.92 23.21
C GLU A 465 -9.93 17.19 23.83
N HIS A 466 -10.72 17.89 24.61
CA HIS A 466 -10.29 19.12 25.27
C HIS A 466 -11.02 19.32 26.61
N HIS A 467 -10.29 19.76 27.63
CA HIS A 467 -10.82 19.90 28.99
C HIS A 467 -12.02 20.87 29.08
N ILE A 468 -12.01 21.96 28.32
CA ILE A 468 -13.16 22.90 28.26
C ILE A 468 -14.41 22.21 27.70
N VAL A 469 -14.23 21.41 26.66
CA VAL A 469 -15.36 20.66 26.05
C VAL A 469 -15.95 19.68 27.08
N GLN A 470 -15.09 18.99 27.84
CA GLN A 470 -15.55 18.12 28.91
C GLN A 470 -16.33 18.91 29.99
N GLN A 471 -15.82 20.07 30.45
CA GLN A 471 -16.51 20.92 31.40
C GLN A 471 -17.87 21.40 30.89
N ILE A 472 -17.96 21.82 29.62
CA ILE A 472 -19.22 22.23 28.97
C ILE A 472 -20.21 21.06 28.95
N ARG A 473 -19.77 19.87 28.56
CA ARG A 473 -20.61 18.67 28.53
C ARG A 473 -21.15 18.30 29.91
N ASP A 474 -20.27 18.30 30.90
CA ASP A 474 -20.65 17.98 32.28
C ASP A 474 -21.66 19.01 32.83
N TYR A 475 -21.39 20.29 32.62
CA TYR A 475 -22.26 21.37 33.10
C TYR A 475 -23.64 21.35 32.44
N LEU A 476 -23.70 21.14 31.14
CA LEU A 476 -24.93 21.05 30.37
C LEU A 476 -25.58 19.66 30.42
N SER A 477 -24.98 18.72 31.15
CA SER A 477 -25.46 17.32 31.25
C SER A 477 -25.63 16.65 29.88
N ILE A 478 -24.73 16.91 28.92
CA ILE A 478 -24.80 16.36 27.59
C ILE A 478 -24.16 14.95 27.61
N ASP A 479 -24.95 13.96 27.19
CA ASP A 479 -24.50 12.57 27.09
C ASP A 479 -23.23 12.46 26.22
N SER A 480 -22.29 11.59 26.62
CA SER A 480 -21.02 11.38 25.94
C SER A 480 -21.18 10.98 24.46
N LYS A 481 -22.29 10.37 24.08
CA LYS A 481 -22.62 9.95 22.71
C LYS A 481 -23.51 10.94 21.94
N SER A 482 -23.83 12.08 22.53
CA SER A 482 -24.56 13.15 21.87
C SER A 482 -23.60 14.19 21.31
N PHE A 483 -23.64 14.45 20.02
CA PHE A 483 -22.74 15.36 19.32
C PHE A 483 -23.46 16.60 18.74
N GLY A 484 -24.76 16.71 18.93
CA GLY A 484 -25.53 17.92 18.67
C GLY A 484 -25.89 18.61 19.98
N CYS A 485 -25.71 19.93 20.05
CA CYS A 485 -26.11 20.73 21.20
C CYS A 485 -27.27 21.66 20.80
N SER A 486 -28.40 21.52 21.48
CA SER A 486 -29.58 22.34 21.21
C SER A 486 -29.60 23.69 21.92
N HIS A 487 -28.64 23.94 22.81
CA HIS A 487 -28.57 25.20 23.55
C HIS A 487 -28.10 26.31 22.60
N ARG A 488 -28.84 27.42 22.58
CA ARG A 488 -28.40 28.66 21.93
C ARG A 488 -27.41 29.38 22.81
N PHE A 489 -26.57 30.21 22.22
CA PHE A 489 -25.56 30.97 22.95
C PHE A 489 -26.19 31.81 24.07
N GLU A 490 -27.35 32.42 23.80
CA GLU A 490 -28.08 33.28 24.74
C GLU A 490 -28.64 32.53 25.96
N ASP A 491 -28.83 31.21 25.79
CA ASP A 491 -29.40 30.33 26.85
C ASP A 491 -28.30 29.74 27.75
N LEU A 492 -27.01 29.98 27.42
CA LEU A 492 -25.88 29.47 28.18
C LEU A 492 -25.63 30.27 29.46
N ASP A 493 -25.18 29.61 30.50
CA ASP A 493 -24.72 30.26 31.71
C ASP A 493 -23.49 31.15 31.46
N TYR A 494 -23.37 32.23 32.28
CA TYR A 494 -22.27 33.17 32.21
C TYR A 494 -20.89 32.52 32.30
N MET A 495 -20.77 31.45 33.09
CA MET A 495 -19.51 30.69 33.17
C MET A 495 -19.09 30.12 31.80
N ILE A 496 -20.04 29.58 31.02
CA ILE A 496 -19.77 29.05 29.67
C ILE A 496 -19.49 30.22 28.74
N GLN A 497 -20.43 31.22 28.72
CA GLN A 497 -20.31 32.33 27.75
C GLN A 497 -19.02 33.11 27.90
N SER A 498 -18.66 33.54 29.10
CA SER A 498 -17.59 34.53 29.29
C SER A 498 -16.28 33.95 29.81
N LEU A 499 -16.25 32.74 30.33
CA LEU A 499 -15.01 32.15 30.84
C LEU A 499 -14.51 31.03 29.92
N TRP A 500 -15.31 29.99 29.70
CA TRP A 500 -14.84 28.84 28.98
C TRP A 500 -14.76 29.06 27.45
N LEU A 501 -15.73 29.74 26.84
CA LEU A 501 -15.67 30.03 25.42
C LEU A 501 -14.61 31.08 25.09
N SER A 502 -14.30 32.03 25.99
CA SER A 502 -13.19 32.95 25.74
C SER A 502 -11.81 32.28 25.77
N GLU A 503 -11.62 31.19 26.49
CA GLU A 503 -10.42 30.39 26.40
C GLU A 503 -10.27 29.73 25.01
N CYS A 504 -11.38 29.42 24.36
CA CYS A 504 -11.39 28.87 22.98
C CYS A 504 -11.11 29.92 21.90
N MET A 505 -11.08 31.21 22.24
CA MET A 505 -10.71 32.29 21.31
C MET A 505 -9.20 32.41 21.10
N THR A 506 -8.39 31.59 21.80
CA THR A 506 -6.94 31.59 21.65
C THR A 506 -6.53 31.26 20.19
N PRO A 507 -5.50 31.94 19.66
CA PRO A 507 -5.01 31.65 18.32
C PRO A 507 -4.61 30.17 18.18
N GLY A 508 -5.16 29.50 17.22
CA GLY A 508 -4.86 28.08 16.97
C GLY A 508 -5.85 27.08 17.56
N PHE A 509 -6.78 27.47 18.42
CA PHE A 509 -7.75 26.54 19.01
C PHE A 509 -8.46 25.70 17.92
N PHE A 510 -9.09 26.33 16.95
CA PHE A 510 -9.77 25.64 15.85
C PHE A 510 -8.82 24.99 14.83
N LYS A 511 -7.55 25.41 14.80
CA LYS A 511 -6.53 24.73 14.01
C LYS A 511 -6.24 23.33 14.58
N GLU A 512 -6.27 23.17 15.89
CA GLU A 512 -5.99 21.91 16.58
C GLU A 512 -7.26 21.11 16.89
N ASN A 513 -8.39 21.81 17.09
CA ASN A 513 -9.65 21.21 17.51
C ASN A 513 -10.74 21.44 16.46
N ASN A 514 -10.73 20.62 15.40
CA ASN A 514 -11.72 20.73 14.32
C ASN A 514 -12.13 19.34 13.79
N PRO A 515 -13.33 19.23 13.19
CA PRO A 515 -13.85 17.94 12.74
C PRO A 515 -13.03 17.30 11.61
N VAL A 516 -12.32 18.09 10.81
CA VAL A 516 -11.51 17.55 9.73
C VAL A 516 -10.36 16.71 10.30
N LEU A 517 -9.67 17.20 11.32
CA LEU A 517 -8.59 16.46 12.01
C LEU A 517 -9.09 15.22 12.75
N ARG A 518 -10.35 15.26 13.26
CA ARG A 518 -10.91 14.11 13.96
C ARG A 518 -11.15 12.93 13.02
N HIS A 519 -11.55 13.19 11.78
CA HIS A 519 -12.03 12.18 10.84
C HIS A 519 -11.08 11.90 9.68
N THR A 520 -9.94 12.60 9.61
CA THR A 520 -8.97 12.47 8.52
C THR A 520 -7.60 12.06 9.06
N VAL A 521 -7.03 11.03 8.46
CA VAL A 521 -5.65 10.59 8.68
C VAL A 521 -4.87 10.92 7.41
N LEU A 522 -3.92 11.82 7.52
CA LEU A 522 -3.04 12.23 6.43
C LEU A 522 -1.58 12.11 6.89
N ARG A 523 -0.85 11.17 6.31
CA ARG A 523 0.57 10.99 6.59
C ARG A 523 1.37 11.12 5.31
N LYS A 524 2.38 11.97 5.37
CA LYS A 524 3.33 12.16 4.27
C LYS A 524 4.48 11.19 4.44
N ARG A 525 4.89 10.57 3.34
CA ARG A 525 6.04 9.67 3.32
C ARG A 525 7.30 10.32 3.88
N LYS A 526 7.58 11.57 3.51
CA LYS A 526 8.74 12.32 4.00
C LYS A 526 8.74 12.44 5.52
N GLN A 527 7.59 12.70 6.12
CA GLN A 527 7.49 12.77 7.57
C GLN A 527 7.85 11.42 8.22
N LEU A 528 7.36 10.30 7.68
CA LEU A 528 7.70 8.96 8.16
C LEU A 528 9.19 8.63 7.96
N GLU A 529 9.80 9.13 6.89
CA GLU A 529 11.23 9.01 6.61
C GLU A 529 12.06 9.88 7.60
N ASP A 530 11.63 11.10 7.87
CA ASP A 530 12.30 12.02 8.80
C ASP A 530 12.18 11.56 10.26
N ASP A 531 11.07 10.93 10.62
CA ASP A 531 10.83 10.31 11.93
C ASP A 531 11.56 8.95 12.08
N GLY A 532 12.27 8.48 11.05
CA GLY A 532 12.98 7.19 11.05
C GLY A 532 12.10 5.94 11.01
N LEU A 533 10.80 6.10 10.77
CA LEU A 533 9.81 5.02 10.70
C LEU A 533 9.79 4.33 9.32
N LEU A 534 10.29 5.00 8.30
CA LEU A 534 10.36 4.51 6.92
C LEU A 534 11.75 4.75 6.34
N GLU A 535 12.32 3.74 5.69
CA GLU A 535 13.60 3.91 5.00
C GLU A 535 13.46 4.91 3.84
N ARG A 536 14.41 5.84 3.77
CA ARG A 536 14.45 6.83 2.72
C ARG A 536 14.95 6.24 1.41
N VAL A 537 14.11 6.25 0.39
CA VAL A 537 14.49 5.92 -0.98
C VAL A 537 14.59 7.21 -1.80
N GLY A 538 15.80 7.57 -2.22
CA GLY A 538 16.04 8.73 -3.07
C GLY A 538 15.56 8.49 -4.52
N VAL A 539 15.41 9.57 -5.28
CA VAL A 539 15.07 9.51 -6.71
C VAL A 539 16.06 10.37 -7.49
N ASN A 540 16.71 9.76 -8.48
CA ASN A 540 17.54 10.47 -9.45
C ASN A 540 16.70 10.71 -10.71
N THR A 541 16.44 11.95 -11.05
CA THR A 541 15.69 12.30 -12.26
C THR A 541 16.64 12.58 -13.42
N HIS A 542 16.41 11.94 -14.55
CA HIS A 542 17.15 12.09 -15.80
C HIS A 542 16.26 12.74 -16.88
N PRO A 543 16.85 13.53 -17.79
CA PRO A 543 18.26 13.92 -17.87
C PRO A 543 18.64 14.94 -16.79
N ILE A 544 19.89 14.87 -16.32
CA ILE A 544 20.49 15.85 -15.41
C ILE A 544 21.06 16.99 -16.26
N THR A 545 20.41 18.14 -16.30
CA THR A 545 20.80 19.27 -17.17
C THR A 545 22.19 19.82 -16.88
N ARG A 546 22.67 19.72 -15.64
CA ARG A 546 24.02 20.16 -15.26
C ARG A 546 25.14 19.28 -15.82
N ASN A 547 24.82 18.09 -16.36
CA ASN A 547 25.78 17.12 -16.89
C ASN A 547 25.22 16.41 -18.13
N LEU A 548 24.84 17.17 -19.16
CA LEU A 548 24.29 16.60 -20.41
C LEU A 548 25.31 15.78 -21.21
N ALA A 549 26.60 16.05 -21.05
CA ALA A 549 27.67 15.34 -21.78
C ALA A 549 27.63 13.83 -21.55
N GLN A 550 27.20 13.38 -20.37
CA GLN A 550 27.08 11.94 -20.07
C GLN A 550 26.07 11.19 -20.94
N TYR A 551 25.14 11.91 -21.59
CA TYR A 551 24.08 11.31 -22.43
C TYR A 551 24.43 11.29 -23.93
N GLN A 552 25.68 11.59 -24.32
CA GLN A 552 26.18 11.48 -25.71
C GLN A 552 25.29 12.22 -26.72
N SER A 553 24.96 13.48 -26.45
CA SER A 553 24.16 14.36 -27.33
C SER A 553 22.71 13.87 -27.60
N ARG A 554 22.19 12.96 -26.78
CA ARG A 554 20.80 12.49 -26.91
C ARG A 554 19.77 13.49 -26.43
N PHE A 555 20.19 14.49 -25.66
CA PHE A 555 19.33 15.52 -25.11
C PHE A 555 19.83 16.92 -25.48
N VAL A 556 18.88 17.81 -25.75
CA VAL A 556 19.07 19.26 -25.84
C VAL A 556 18.20 19.87 -24.72
N GLY A 557 18.82 20.39 -23.65
CA GLY A 557 18.09 20.73 -22.44
C GLY A 557 17.46 19.48 -21.77
N LEU A 558 16.16 19.48 -21.58
CA LEU A 558 15.39 18.34 -21.08
C LEU A 558 14.79 17.49 -22.22
N GLY A 559 14.74 18.00 -23.44
CA GLY A 559 14.09 17.36 -24.59
C GLY A 559 15.04 16.51 -25.43
N ILE A 560 14.46 15.61 -26.20
CA ILE A 560 15.12 14.82 -27.22
C ILE A 560 15.02 15.57 -28.55
N PRO A 561 16.12 15.70 -29.33
CA PRO A 561 16.07 16.34 -30.65
C PRO A 561 15.06 15.68 -31.58
N THR A 562 14.24 16.49 -32.23
CA THR A 562 13.27 16.07 -33.22
C THR A 562 13.89 15.90 -34.60
N ASN A 563 13.29 15.06 -35.44
CA ASN A 563 13.65 14.94 -36.87
C ASN A 563 12.60 15.61 -37.77
N THR A 564 12.95 15.87 -39.02
CA THR A 564 12.06 16.55 -39.96
C THR A 564 10.69 15.89 -40.15
N PRO A 565 10.57 14.56 -40.28
CA PRO A 565 9.26 13.92 -40.34
C PRO A 565 8.37 14.19 -39.12
N PHE A 566 8.95 14.20 -37.93
CA PHE A 566 8.22 14.53 -36.71
C PHE A 566 7.77 16.00 -36.69
N GLN A 567 8.66 16.92 -37.00
CA GLN A 567 8.36 18.36 -37.01
C GLN A 567 7.20 18.69 -37.95
N VAL A 568 7.25 18.17 -39.19
CA VAL A 568 6.15 18.36 -40.16
C VAL A 568 4.85 17.73 -39.67
N ALA A 569 4.90 16.51 -39.11
CA ALA A 569 3.70 15.87 -38.56
C ALA A 569 3.11 16.67 -37.37
N TYR A 570 3.95 17.21 -36.51
CA TYR A 570 3.54 18.01 -35.35
C TYR A 570 2.91 19.36 -35.80
N GLU A 571 3.53 20.08 -36.74
CA GLU A 571 2.98 21.30 -37.33
C GLU A 571 1.62 21.05 -38.00
N LYS A 572 1.48 19.94 -38.72
CA LYS A 572 0.21 19.55 -39.36
C LYS A 572 -0.87 19.17 -38.35
N ALA A 573 -0.50 18.62 -37.19
CA ALA A 573 -1.44 18.37 -36.11
C ALA A 573 -1.92 19.68 -35.46
N GLU A 574 -1.04 20.66 -35.30
CA GLU A 574 -1.43 22.00 -34.85
C GLU A 574 -2.35 22.71 -35.85
N GLU A 575 -2.04 22.60 -37.17
CA GLU A 575 -2.87 23.16 -38.26
C GLU A 575 -4.25 22.50 -38.25
N PHE A 576 -4.32 21.17 -38.18
CA PHE A 576 -5.56 20.41 -38.06
C PHE A 576 -6.41 20.91 -36.88
N SER A 577 -5.78 21.13 -35.75
CA SER A 577 -6.42 21.61 -34.54
C SER A 577 -7.02 23.00 -34.70
N LYS A 578 -6.29 23.94 -35.36
CA LYS A 578 -6.77 25.28 -35.64
C LYS A 578 -7.97 25.28 -36.60
N LEU A 579 -7.95 24.38 -37.57
CA LEU A 579 -9.09 24.21 -38.49
C LEU A 579 -10.33 23.72 -37.73
N LEU A 580 -10.21 22.76 -36.84
CA LEU A 580 -11.30 22.27 -36.00
C LEU A 580 -11.86 23.33 -35.06
N GLN A 581 -11.01 24.18 -34.46
CA GLN A 581 -11.45 25.26 -33.55
C GLN A 581 -12.43 26.25 -34.21
N SER A 582 -12.33 26.42 -35.53
CA SER A 582 -13.24 27.30 -36.29
C SER A 582 -14.68 26.76 -36.37
N ARG A 583 -14.93 25.48 -36.12
CA ARG A 583 -16.25 24.85 -36.31
C ARG A 583 -16.81 24.05 -35.14
N THR A 584 -16.01 23.67 -34.15
CA THR A 584 -16.49 22.88 -33.01
C THR A 584 -15.86 23.27 -31.68
N ARG A 585 -16.64 23.16 -30.59
CA ARG A 585 -16.15 23.36 -29.22
C ARG A 585 -15.29 22.20 -28.73
N SER A 586 -15.40 21.02 -29.35
CA SER A 586 -14.60 19.83 -29.01
C SER A 586 -13.18 19.88 -29.59
N ALA A 587 -12.80 20.96 -30.28
CA ALA A 587 -11.50 21.09 -30.94
C ALA A 587 -10.32 21.06 -29.96
N GLY A 588 -10.45 21.61 -28.77
CA GLY A 588 -9.39 21.58 -27.74
C GLY A 588 -9.03 20.14 -27.34
N PHE A 589 -10.03 19.30 -27.10
CA PHE A 589 -9.82 17.88 -26.81
C PHE A 589 -9.14 17.14 -27.97
N MET A 590 -9.58 17.36 -29.20
CA MET A 590 -8.99 16.74 -30.39
C MET A 590 -7.55 17.17 -30.62
N LYS A 591 -7.25 18.45 -30.36
CA LYS A 591 -5.89 18.99 -30.36
C LYS A 591 -5.00 18.26 -29.38
N SER A 592 -5.42 18.22 -28.13
CA SER A 592 -4.67 17.58 -27.04
C SER A 592 -4.44 16.10 -27.36
N LEU A 593 -5.46 15.38 -27.80
CA LEU A 593 -5.38 13.98 -28.18
C LEU A 593 -4.33 13.72 -29.28
N MET A 594 -4.40 14.44 -30.39
CA MET A 594 -3.48 14.22 -31.52
C MET A 594 -2.04 14.57 -31.16
N LEU A 595 -1.82 15.74 -30.53
CA LEU A 595 -0.49 16.17 -30.16
C LEU A 595 0.15 15.26 -29.13
N GLN A 596 -0.58 14.84 -28.09
CA GLN A 596 -0.08 13.89 -27.09
C GLN A 596 0.26 12.54 -27.70
N ARG A 597 -0.58 12.04 -28.64
CA ARG A 597 -0.34 10.75 -29.32
C ARG A 597 0.91 10.77 -30.21
N ILE A 598 1.15 11.88 -30.93
CA ILE A 598 2.38 12.07 -31.73
C ILE A 598 3.60 12.20 -30.82
N CYS A 599 3.48 12.94 -29.73
CA CYS A 599 4.54 13.10 -28.74
C CYS A 599 4.82 11.79 -27.95
N SER A 600 3.84 10.90 -27.81
CA SER A 600 4.05 9.61 -27.16
C SER A 600 4.94 8.69 -28.00
N SER A 601 4.57 8.41 -29.25
CA SER A 601 5.38 7.69 -30.23
C SER A 601 4.89 7.91 -31.66
N PHE A 602 5.79 7.74 -32.62
CA PHE A 602 5.42 7.80 -34.04
C PHE A 602 4.36 6.76 -34.40
N ALA A 603 4.43 5.57 -33.81
CA ALA A 603 3.44 4.51 -34.00
C ALA A 603 2.04 4.89 -33.50
N SER A 604 1.96 5.53 -32.34
CA SER A 604 0.69 5.99 -31.77
C SER A 604 0.09 7.14 -32.58
N GLY A 605 0.91 8.12 -32.98
CA GLY A 605 0.50 9.23 -33.83
C GLY A 605 -0.03 8.74 -35.19
N LEU A 606 0.68 7.82 -35.84
CA LEU A 606 0.30 7.21 -37.11
C LEU A 606 -1.05 6.46 -36.99
N LYS A 607 -1.20 5.59 -36.02
CA LYS A 607 -2.46 4.84 -35.80
C LYS A 607 -3.62 5.79 -35.52
N THR A 608 -3.39 6.86 -34.78
CA THR A 608 -4.43 7.84 -34.48
C THR A 608 -4.88 8.60 -35.72
N ALA A 609 -3.93 9.08 -36.54
CA ALA A 609 -4.25 9.71 -37.82
C ALA A 609 -5.06 8.78 -38.74
N GLN A 610 -4.66 7.51 -38.84
CA GLN A 610 -5.37 6.49 -39.63
C GLN A 610 -6.78 6.20 -39.09
N LYS A 611 -7.00 6.17 -37.78
CA LYS A 611 -8.33 6.00 -37.19
C LYS A 611 -9.23 7.20 -37.47
N MET A 612 -8.71 8.41 -37.30
CA MET A 612 -9.45 9.65 -37.56
C MET A 612 -9.83 9.76 -39.04
N LEU A 613 -8.95 9.36 -40.00
CA LEU A 613 -9.28 9.27 -41.39
C LEU A 613 -10.38 8.25 -41.71
N LYS A 614 -10.60 7.27 -40.86
CA LYS A 614 -11.70 6.30 -40.91
C LYS A 614 -12.93 6.73 -40.10
N HIS A 615 -12.93 7.96 -39.58
CA HIS A 615 -13.99 8.51 -38.71
C HIS A 615 -14.19 7.75 -37.42
N THR A 616 -13.15 7.12 -36.89
CA THR A 616 -13.19 6.39 -35.62
C THR A 616 -12.16 6.90 -34.64
N VAL A 617 -12.40 6.67 -33.35
CA VAL A 617 -11.47 6.98 -32.25
C VAL A 617 -11.04 5.68 -31.57
N SER A 618 -10.13 5.76 -30.63
CA SER A 618 -9.62 4.61 -29.89
C SER A 618 -10.59 4.21 -28.78
N ASP A 619 -10.80 2.89 -28.57
CA ASP A 619 -11.58 2.33 -27.45
C ASP A 619 -11.12 2.80 -26.07
N GLU A 620 -9.94 3.41 -25.96
CA GLU A 620 -9.39 3.97 -24.72
C GLU A 620 -10.00 5.33 -24.36
N ASP A 621 -10.72 5.96 -25.29
CA ASP A 621 -11.33 7.28 -25.17
C ASP A 621 -12.87 7.19 -25.08
N GLU A 622 -13.42 6.08 -24.57
CA GLU A 622 -14.85 5.69 -24.60
C GLU A 622 -15.84 6.74 -24.02
N ASP A 623 -15.40 7.62 -23.14
CA ASP A 623 -16.30 8.60 -22.49
C ASP A 623 -16.81 9.71 -23.42
N LEU A 624 -16.28 9.85 -24.66
CA LEU A 624 -16.57 10.95 -25.60
C LEU A 624 -16.82 10.51 -27.07
N VAL A 625 -16.98 9.21 -27.30
CA VAL A 625 -16.96 8.60 -28.64
C VAL A 625 -18.07 9.15 -29.59
N GLU A 626 -19.29 9.29 -29.13
CA GLU A 626 -20.41 9.68 -30.04
C GLU A 626 -20.28 11.11 -30.59
N ASP A 627 -19.86 12.08 -29.76
CA ASP A 627 -19.70 13.47 -30.20
C ASP A 627 -18.48 13.64 -31.12
N VAL A 628 -17.39 12.92 -30.85
CA VAL A 628 -16.16 12.99 -31.63
C VAL A 628 -16.31 12.33 -32.99
N GLU A 629 -16.96 11.16 -33.08
CA GLU A 629 -17.21 10.48 -34.34
C GLU A 629 -18.07 11.32 -35.29
N HIS A 630 -19.06 12.03 -34.77
CA HIS A 630 -19.87 12.96 -35.55
C HIS A 630 -19.00 14.09 -36.12
N VAL A 631 -18.12 14.70 -35.30
CA VAL A 631 -17.22 15.77 -35.75
C VAL A 631 -16.26 15.26 -36.84
N LEU A 632 -15.75 14.05 -36.69
CA LEU A 632 -14.86 13.41 -37.70
C LEU A 632 -15.60 13.03 -39.00
N SER A 633 -16.86 12.69 -38.95
CA SER A 633 -17.65 12.40 -40.14
C SER A 633 -17.87 13.63 -41.04
N GLU A 634 -17.72 14.82 -40.50
CA GLU A 634 -17.92 16.11 -41.19
C GLU A 634 -16.60 16.83 -41.52
N MET A 635 -15.46 16.11 -41.59
CA MET A 635 -14.17 16.73 -41.85
C MET A 635 -14.11 17.43 -43.22
N THR A 636 -13.52 18.61 -43.22
CA THR A 636 -13.25 19.37 -44.43
C THR A 636 -12.08 18.78 -45.24
N PRO A 637 -11.96 19.02 -46.53
CA PRO A 637 -10.82 18.57 -47.34
C PRO A 637 -9.47 19.03 -46.80
N ALA A 638 -9.39 20.20 -46.16
CA ALA A 638 -8.17 20.73 -45.53
C ALA A 638 -7.79 19.90 -44.29
N GLU A 639 -8.75 19.56 -43.45
CA GLU A 639 -8.53 18.71 -42.25
C GLU A 639 -8.06 17.30 -42.67
N VAL A 640 -8.68 16.69 -43.71
CA VAL A 640 -8.26 15.41 -44.25
C VAL A 640 -6.84 15.50 -44.84
N ALA A 641 -6.49 16.61 -45.49
CA ALA A 641 -5.12 16.79 -46.02
C ALA A 641 -4.07 16.84 -44.91
N CYS A 642 -4.35 17.49 -43.80
CA CYS A 642 -3.48 17.53 -42.64
C CYS A 642 -3.25 16.09 -42.08
N LEU A 643 -4.30 15.32 -41.87
CA LEU A 643 -4.20 13.95 -41.36
C LEU A 643 -3.43 13.02 -42.31
N ARG A 644 -3.63 13.14 -43.64
CA ARG A 644 -2.87 12.37 -44.62
C ARG A 644 -1.41 12.74 -44.66
N GLU A 645 -1.07 14.01 -44.48
CA GLU A 645 0.33 14.43 -44.39
C GLU A 645 0.99 13.88 -43.12
N ILE A 646 0.31 13.88 -41.97
CA ILE A 646 0.78 13.24 -40.72
C ILE A 646 1.05 11.73 -41.00
N GLU A 647 0.09 11.02 -41.61
CA GLU A 647 0.25 9.63 -41.97
C GLU A 647 1.47 9.41 -42.89
N THR A 648 1.63 10.24 -43.92
CA THR A 648 2.74 10.15 -44.86
C THR A 648 4.08 10.36 -44.18
N GLN A 649 4.21 11.38 -43.34
CA GLN A 649 5.47 11.73 -42.71
C GLN A 649 5.90 10.68 -41.67
N LEU A 650 4.97 10.20 -40.84
CA LEU A 650 5.26 9.20 -39.82
C LEU A 650 5.47 7.78 -40.36
N SER A 651 5.05 7.51 -41.63
CA SER A 651 5.27 6.24 -42.31
C SER A 651 6.58 6.18 -43.09
N ARG A 652 7.34 7.27 -43.18
CA ARG A 652 8.60 7.26 -43.96
C ARG A 652 9.64 6.35 -43.34
N PRO A 653 10.49 5.67 -44.11
CA PRO A 653 11.56 4.83 -43.55
C PRO A 653 12.57 5.63 -42.71
N GLU A 654 12.75 6.91 -43.01
CA GLU A 654 13.65 7.83 -42.31
C GLU A 654 13.03 8.35 -40.97
N ALA A 655 11.73 8.11 -40.76
CA ALA A 655 11.04 8.52 -39.54
C ALA A 655 11.42 7.58 -38.38
N ILE A 656 12.64 7.71 -37.89
CA ILE A 656 13.17 6.95 -36.74
C ILE A 656 12.72 7.62 -35.47
N ASP A 657 12.08 6.89 -34.59
CA ASP A 657 11.67 7.38 -33.28
C ASP A 657 12.90 7.49 -32.34
N SER A 658 13.30 8.74 -32.04
CA SER A 658 14.47 9.02 -31.21
C SER A 658 14.32 8.58 -29.77
N LYS A 659 13.08 8.50 -29.26
CA LYS A 659 12.79 7.99 -27.91
C LYS A 659 13.14 6.50 -27.79
N LEU A 660 12.78 5.68 -28.78
CA LEU A 660 13.13 4.25 -28.79
C LEU A 660 14.64 4.03 -28.74
N ASN A 661 15.40 4.80 -29.50
CA ASN A 661 16.87 4.70 -29.49
C ASN A 661 17.46 5.12 -28.15
N THR A 662 16.88 6.16 -27.53
CA THR A 662 17.29 6.61 -26.19
C THR A 662 16.98 5.55 -25.15
N VAL A 663 15.81 4.94 -25.19
CA VAL A 663 15.43 3.84 -24.27
C VAL A 663 16.40 2.67 -24.40
N LYS A 664 16.71 2.23 -25.64
CA LYS A 664 17.66 1.13 -25.88
C LYS A 664 19.02 1.44 -25.25
N TRP A 665 19.50 2.65 -25.41
CA TRP A 665 20.77 3.06 -24.86
C TRP A 665 20.80 3.07 -23.33
N PHE A 666 19.74 3.58 -22.66
CA PHE A 666 19.64 3.52 -21.19
C PHE A 666 19.60 2.08 -20.68
N LEU A 667 18.91 1.19 -21.39
CA LEU A 667 18.80 -0.20 -20.98
C LEU A 667 20.12 -0.98 -21.12
N THR A 668 20.95 -0.65 -22.13
CA THR A 668 22.11 -1.51 -22.50
C THR A 668 23.46 -0.89 -22.25
N GLU A 669 23.58 0.43 -22.26
CA GLU A 669 24.87 1.12 -22.25
C GLU A 669 25.03 2.07 -21.04
N PHE A 670 24.00 2.85 -20.73
CA PHE A 670 24.06 3.79 -19.61
C PHE A 670 24.08 3.04 -18.28
N ARG A 671 25.02 3.44 -17.40
CA ARG A 671 25.23 2.75 -16.12
C ARG A 671 25.00 3.69 -14.95
N THR A 672 24.27 3.16 -13.95
CA THR A 672 24.14 3.74 -12.60
C THR A 672 24.61 2.69 -11.61
N ASP A 673 25.40 3.06 -10.62
CA ASP A 673 25.99 2.12 -9.63
C ASP A 673 26.71 0.93 -10.30
N GLY A 674 27.37 1.16 -11.46
CA GLY A 674 28.12 0.13 -12.20
C GLY A 674 27.27 -0.85 -13.03
N LYS A 675 25.93 -0.77 -12.96
CA LYS A 675 24.99 -1.65 -13.68
C LYS A 675 24.19 -0.87 -14.71
N THR A 676 23.77 -1.54 -15.78
CA THR A 676 22.82 -1.00 -16.76
C THR A 676 21.40 -0.95 -16.17
N TRP A 677 20.52 -0.18 -16.78
CA TRP A 677 19.15 -0.11 -16.32
C TRP A 677 18.39 -1.44 -16.50
N LEU A 678 18.74 -2.24 -17.49
CA LEU A 678 18.22 -3.60 -17.64
C LEU A 678 18.69 -4.52 -16.50
N GLU A 679 19.95 -4.40 -16.06
CA GLU A 679 20.46 -5.16 -14.92
C GLU A 679 19.81 -4.75 -13.59
N HIS A 680 19.50 -3.46 -13.42
CA HIS A 680 18.72 -2.98 -12.27
C HIS A 680 17.25 -3.45 -12.30
N GLY A 681 16.74 -3.75 -13.50
CA GLY A 681 15.35 -3.96 -13.79
C GLY A 681 14.63 -2.63 -14.06
N CYS A 682 13.88 -2.57 -15.15
CA CYS A 682 13.27 -1.35 -15.67
C CYS A 682 11.78 -1.52 -15.91
N ILE A 683 11.00 -0.52 -15.50
CA ILE A 683 9.64 -0.33 -15.95
C ILE A 683 9.55 0.88 -16.88
N ILE A 684 8.85 0.69 -17.99
CA ILE A 684 8.61 1.72 -19.01
C ILE A 684 7.12 2.04 -19.02
N PHE A 685 6.77 3.28 -18.78
CA PHE A 685 5.37 3.71 -18.77
C PHE A 685 5.00 4.49 -20.02
N SER A 686 3.78 4.24 -20.52
CA SER A 686 3.09 5.06 -21.48
C SER A 686 1.62 5.23 -21.09
N GLN A 687 1.02 6.36 -21.45
CA GLN A 687 -0.43 6.55 -21.31
C GLN A 687 -1.21 5.66 -22.30
N TYR A 688 -0.58 5.31 -23.45
CA TYR A 688 -1.22 4.69 -24.59
C TYR A 688 -0.77 3.26 -24.83
N TYR A 689 -1.73 2.36 -24.96
CA TYR A 689 -1.46 0.94 -25.24
C TYR A 689 -0.70 0.75 -26.57
N ASP A 690 -1.07 1.52 -27.62
CA ASP A 690 -0.41 1.44 -28.93
C ASP A 690 1.11 1.71 -28.81
N THR A 691 1.51 2.69 -28.00
CA THR A 691 2.92 2.97 -27.71
C THR A 691 3.56 1.85 -26.88
N ALA A 692 2.86 1.38 -25.84
CA ALA A 692 3.38 0.34 -24.95
C ALA A 692 3.61 -0.99 -25.72
N GLU A 693 2.67 -1.43 -26.53
CA GLU A 693 2.78 -2.61 -27.38
C GLU A 693 3.92 -2.49 -28.39
N TRP A 694 3.97 -1.35 -29.11
CA TRP A 694 4.98 -1.10 -30.12
C TRP A 694 6.38 -1.10 -29.51
N ILE A 695 6.61 -0.39 -28.42
CA ILE A 695 7.93 -0.30 -27.77
C ILE A 695 8.37 -1.64 -27.22
N ALA A 696 7.45 -2.40 -26.60
CA ALA A 696 7.74 -3.74 -26.11
C ALA A 696 8.18 -4.67 -27.24
N LYS A 697 7.51 -4.63 -28.38
CA LYS A 697 7.84 -5.41 -29.56
C LYS A 697 9.23 -5.05 -30.11
N GLU A 698 9.53 -3.74 -30.25
CA GLU A 698 10.82 -3.28 -30.77
C GLU A 698 11.99 -3.55 -29.80
N LEU A 699 11.73 -3.49 -28.48
CA LEU A 699 12.73 -3.89 -27.47
C LEU A 699 12.97 -5.39 -27.50
N ALA A 700 11.93 -6.22 -27.58
CA ALA A 700 12.07 -7.67 -27.65
C ALA A 700 12.83 -8.17 -28.91
N LYS A 701 12.68 -7.47 -30.03
CA LYS A 701 13.51 -7.71 -31.24
C LYS A 701 14.98 -7.37 -31.04
N SER A 702 15.24 -6.28 -30.30
CA SER A 702 16.58 -5.73 -30.15
C SER A 702 17.38 -6.42 -29.04
N LEU A 703 16.72 -6.81 -27.95
CA LEU A 703 17.31 -7.42 -26.76
C LEU A 703 17.17 -8.95 -26.85
N LYS A 704 18.06 -9.58 -27.63
CA LYS A 704 18.02 -11.04 -27.81
C LYS A 704 18.17 -11.77 -26.47
N GLY A 705 17.21 -12.64 -26.19
CA GLY A 705 17.19 -13.45 -24.96
C GLY A 705 16.44 -12.84 -23.77
N GLU A 706 16.08 -11.55 -23.84
CA GLU A 706 15.24 -10.94 -22.81
C GLU A 706 13.75 -11.14 -23.08
N VAL A 707 13.00 -11.37 -22.00
CA VAL A 707 11.54 -11.39 -22.03
C VAL A 707 11.04 -10.00 -21.72
N VAL A 708 10.27 -9.40 -22.65
CA VAL A 708 9.66 -8.10 -22.44
C VAL A 708 8.19 -8.29 -22.15
N SER A 709 7.74 -7.89 -20.97
CA SER A 709 6.32 -7.97 -20.61
C SER A 709 5.58 -6.68 -20.97
N VAL A 710 4.34 -6.85 -21.45
CA VAL A 710 3.36 -5.78 -21.56
C VAL A 710 2.36 -5.95 -20.43
N TYR A 711 2.23 -4.93 -19.59
CA TYR A 711 1.27 -4.90 -18.50
C TYR A 711 0.24 -3.80 -18.76
N ALA A 712 -0.94 -4.18 -19.22
CA ALA A 712 -1.98 -3.28 -19.70
C ALA A 712 -3.37 -3.67 -19.18
N GLY A 713 -4.43 -3.10 -19.75
CA GLY A 713 -5.83 -3.41 -19.43
C GLY A 713 -6.16 -4.90 -19.58
N VAL A 714 -7.34 -5.29 -19.12
CA VAL A 714 -7.82 -6.68 -19.17
C VAL A 714 -7.74 -7.24 -20.59
N GLY A 715 -7.12 -8.41 -20.75
CA GLY A 715 -6.96 -9.08 -22.05
C GLY A 715 -5.86 -8.50 -22.96
N LYS A 716 -5.19 -7.41 -22.56
CA LYS A 716 -4.12 -6.75 -23.33
C LYS A 716 -2.72 -6.99 -22.75
N SER A 717 -2.60 -7.80 -21.70
CA SER A 717 -1.31 -8.11 -21.04
C SER A 717 -0.69 -9.37 -21.64
N GLY A 718 0.64 -9.43 -21.72
CA GLY A 718 1.34 -10.59 -22.27
C GLY A 718 2.85 -10.44 -22.29
N LEU A 719 3.51 -11.40 -22.92
CA LEU A 719 4.96 -11.50 -23.01
C LEU A 719 5.42 -11.52 -24.45
N PHE A 720 6.39 -10.69 -24.80
CA PHE A 720 7.15 -10.78 -26.01
C PHE A 720 8.42 -11.60 -25.81
N ARG A 721 8.62 -12.61 -26.67
CA ARG A 721 9.87 -13.35 -26.86
C ARG A 721 10.30 -13.20 -28.31
N GLY A 722 11.19 -12.27 -28.60
CA GLY A 722 11.47 -11.82 -29.96
C GLY A 722 10.21 -11.19 -30.58
N GLU A 723 9.73 -11.72 -31.73
CA GLU A 723 8.53 -11.20 -32.39
C GLU A 723 7.22 -11.84 -31.94
N GLN A 724 7.28 -12.92 -31.16
CA GLN A 724 6.10 -13.66 -30.73
C GLN A 724 5.53 -13.01 -29.46
N PHE A 725 4.23 -12.70 -29.50
CA PHE A 725 3.45 -12.22 -28.37
C PHE A 725 2.53 -13.33 -27.86
N ASN A 726 2.60 -13.59 -26.57
CA ASN A 726 1.73 -14.55 -25.90
C ASN A 726 0.93 -13.79 -24.82
N ASN A 727 -0.39 -13.83 -24.90
CA ASN A 727 -1.25 -13.31 -23.86
C ASN A 727 -1.03 -14.09 -22.56
N VAL A 728 -0.81 -13.38 -21.46
CA VAL A 728 -0.57 -13.94 -20.14
C VAL A 728 -1.33 -13.09 -19.12
N GLU A 729 -1.88 -13.75 -18.12
CA GLU A 729 -2.56 -13.06 -17.05
C GLU A 729 -1.60 -12.16 -16.24
N ARG A 730 -2.11 -11.05 -15.74
CA ARG A 730 -1.33 -10.06 -14.99
C ARG A 730 -0.62 -10.64 -13.78
N GLU A 731 -1.24 -11.57 -13.08
CA GLU A 731 -0.67 -12.19 -11.86
C GLU A 731 0.57 -13.02 -12.17
N VAL A 732 0.61 -13.68 -13.32
CA VAL A 732 1.79 -14.41 -13.78
C VAL A 732 2.95 -13.45 -14.04
N ILE A 733 2.68 -12.29 -14.65
CA ILE A 733 3.70 -11.25 -14.88
C ILE A 733 4.21 -10.71 -13.54
N LYS A 734 3.34 -10.42 -12.58
CA LYS A 734 3.73 -9.95 -11.25
C LYS A 734 4.62 -10.95 -10.51
N ALA A 735 4.26 -12.23 -10.56
CA ALA A 735 5.05 -13.29 -9.94
C ALA A 735 6.46 -13.38 -10.56
N ALA A 736 6.55 -13.38 -11.89
CA ALA A 736 7.81 -13.45 -12.61
C ALA A 736 8.70 -12.19 -12.41
N VAL A 737 8.12 -11.01 -12.24
CA VAL A 737 8.86 -9.79 -11.88
C VAL A 737 9.36 -9.87 -10.43
N LYS A 738 8.56 -10.39 -9.51
CA LYS A 738 8.95 -10.55 -8.11
C LYS A 738 10.15 -11.50 -7.96
N THR A 739 10.20 -12.58 -8.73
CA THR A 739 11.33 -13.54 -8.79
C THR A 739 12.50 -13.04 -9.66
N ARG A 740 12.36 -11.89 -10.33
CA ARG A 740 13.32 -11.33 -11.30
C ARG A 740 13.53 -12.20 -12.56
N GLU A 741 12.66 -13.13 -12.86
CA GLU A 741 12.64 -13.80 -14.17
C GLU A 741 12.31 -12.83 -15.30
N ILE A 742 11.50 -11.81 -15.02
CA ILE A 742 11.24 -10.67 -15.91
C ILE A 742 11.84 -9.42 -15.28
N ARG A 743 12.73 -8.76 -16.02
CA ARG A 743 13.43 -7.54 -15.61
C ARG A 743 12.98 -6.31 -16.38
N LEU A 744 12.22 -6.48 -17.46
CA LEU A 744 11.74 -5.41 -18.34
C LEU A 744 10.22 -5.48 -18.48
N VAL A 745 9.56 -4.46 -17.96
CA VAL A 745 8.11 -4.32 -17.99
C VAL A 745 7.75 -3.05 -18.75
N VAL A 746 6.85 -3.15 -19.75
CA VAL A 746 6.22 -2.00 -20.38
C VAL A 746 4.77 -1.93 -19.90
N ALA A 747 4.36 -0.84 -19.31
CA ALA A 747 3.06 -0.72 -18.65
C ALA A 747 2.28 0.51 -19.13
N THR A 748 0.96 0.38 -19.15
CA THR A 748 0.08 1.55 -19.33
C THR A 748 -0.37 2.11 -17.98
N ASP A 749 -0.80 3.38 -17.94
CA ASP A 749 -1.31 4.02 -16.73
C ASP A 749 -2.53 3.30 -16.14
N ALA A 750 -3.41 2.76 -16.99
CA ALA A 750 -4.54 1.92 -16.56
C ALA A 750 -4.10 0.67 -15.77
N ALA A 751 -2.85 0.25 -15.95
CA ALA A 751 -2.25 -0.87 -15.26
C ALA A 751 -1.43 -0.45 -14.03
N CYS A 752 -1.21 0.85 -13.81
CA CYS A 752 -0.50 1.34 -12.63
C CYS A 752 -1.20 0.97 -11.33
N GLU A 753 -2.52 0.90 -11.33
CA GLU A 753 -3.26 0.46 -10.17
C GLU A 753 -2.91 -1.01 -9.85
N GLY A 754 -2.39 -1.26 -8.66
CA GLY A 754 -2.12 -2.61 -8.18
C GLY A 754 -0.77 -3.25 -8.50
N LEU A 755 0.11 -2.61 -9.28
CA LEU A 755 1.48 -3.08 -9.48
C LEU A 755 2.36 -2.80 -8.26
N ASN A 756 3.07 -3.82 -7.81
CA ASN A 756 4.11 -3.73 -6.81
C ASN A 756 5.42 -4.25 -7.39
N LEU A 757 6.35 -3.35 -7.69
CA LEU A 757 7.55 -3.64 -8.47
C LEU A 757 8.83 -3.22 -7.73
N GLN A 758 8.93 -3.50 -6.45
CA GLN A 758 10.09 -3.16 -5.60
C GLN A 758 11.41 -3.79 -6.08
N THR A 759 11.35 -4.83 -6.89
CA THR A 759 12.52 -5.50 -7.48
C THR A 759 13.09 -4.77 -8.69
N LEU A 760 12.36 -3.78 -9.26
CA LEU A 760 12.81 -2.94 -10.35
C LEU A 760 13.38 -1.64 -9.78
N GLY A 761 14.57 -1.25 -10.23
CA GLY A 761 15.31 -0.11 -9.73
C GLY A 761 15.24 1.14 -10.60
N THR A 762 14.66 1.04 -11.81
CA THR A 762 14.62 2.13 -12.79
C THR A 762 13.25 2.28 -13.45
N LEU A 763 12.91 3.51 -13.83
CA LEU A 763 11.64 3.86 -14.46
C LEU A 763 11.88 4.80 -15.64
N ILE A 764 11.22 4.53 -16.77
CA ILE A 764 11.23 5.39 -17.95
C ILE A 764 9.79 5.80 -18.27
N ASN A 765 9.54 7.09 -18.36
CA ASN A 765 8.31 7.65 -18.89
C ASN A 765 8.52 7.99 -20.37
N ILE A 766 7.91 7.22 -21.27
CA ILE A 766 7.98 7.44 -22.72
C ILE A 766 7.21 8.71 -23.09
N ASP A 767 6.09 8.90 -22.45
CA ASP A 767 5.28 10.12 -22.50
C ASP A 767 5.09 10.65 -21.09
N LEU A 768 5.08 11.96 -20.98
CA LEU A 768 4.83 12.64 -19.73
C LEU A 768 3.32 12.78 -19.56
N PRO A 769 2.73 12.22 -18.48
CA PRO A 769 1.35 12.54 -18.20
C PRO A 769 1.25 14.03 -17.83
N TRP A 770 0.33 14.75 -18.48
CA TRP A 770 0.03 16.15 -18.13
C TRP A 770 -0.65 16.24 -16.75
N ASN A 771 -1.08 15.11 -16.25
CA ASN A 771 -1.53 14.94 -14.87
C ASN A 771 -0.33 14.56 -13.96
N PRO A 772 0.18 15.49 -13.14
CA PRO A 772 1.33 15.24 -12.28
C PRO A 772 1.11 14.15 -11.24
N SER A 773 -0.12 13.95 -10.79
CA SER A 773 -0.47 12.89 -9.85
C SER A 773 -0.28 11.49 -10.45
N ARG A 774 -0.45 11.32 -11.77
CA ARG A 774 -0.09 10.07 -12.47
C ARG A 774 1.41 9.81 -12.48
N LEU A 775 2.23 10.85 -12.60
CA LEU A 775 3.68 10.70 -12.51
C LEU A 775 4.11 10.20 -11.12
N GLU A 776 3.49 10.73 -10.07
CA GLU A 776 3.67 10.23 -8.71
C GLU A 776 3.23 8.78 -8.55
N GLN A 777 2.08 8.43 -9.09
CA GLN A 777 1.58 7.07 -9.07
C GLN A 777 2.54 6.11 -9.79
N ARG A 778 3.09 6.49 -10.95
CA ARG A 778 4.12 5.71 -11.67
C ARG A 778 5.37 5.52 -10.80
N LEU A 779 5.90 6.59 -10.23
CA LEU A 779 7.06 6.53 -9.35
C LEU A 779 6.79 5.70 -8.10
N GLY A 780 5.62 5.81 -7.51
CA GLY A 780 5.18 5.03 -6.36
C GLY A 780 5.11 3.51 -6.61
N ARG A 781 5.29 3.03 -7.86
CA ARG A 781 5.37 1.59 -8.16
C ARG A 781 6.74 1.01 -7.85
N ILE A 782 7.80 1.78 -7.98
CA ILE A 782 9.17 1.37 -7.67
C ILE A 782 9.69 1.99 -6.37
N LYS A 783 9.33 3.25 -6.07
CA LYS A 783 9.65 3.92 -4.80
C LYS A 783 8.66 3.49 -3.72
N ARG A 784 8.87 2.34 -3.13
CA ARG A 784 7.96 1.73 -2.17
C ARG A 784 8.72 1.15 -0.99
N PHE A 785 8.01 0.88 0.12
CA PHE A 785 8.56 0.10 1.23
C PHE A 785 9.06 -1.27 0.73
N GLY A 786 10.30 -1.64 1.12
CA GLY A 786 10.96 -2.86 0.64
C GLY A 786 11.71 -2.72 -0.70
N GLN A 787 11.91 -1.48 -1.21
CA GLN A 787 12.83 -1.26 -2.33
C GLN A 787 14.26 -1.62 -1.93
N THR A 788 14.92 -2.43 -2.77
CA THR A 788 16.27 -2.95 -2.50
C THR A 788 17.37 -1.93 -2.72
N ARG A 789 17.09 -0.82 -3.41
CA ARG A 789 18.05 0.24 -3.72
C ARG A 789 17.78 1.48 -2.86
N LYS A 790 18.85 2.15 -2.43
CA LYS A 790 18.79 3.46 -1.74
C LYS A 790 18.29 4.58 -2.65
N TYR A 791 18.51 4.46 -3.96
CA TYR A 791 18.05 5.40 -4.98
C TYR A 791 17.43 4.62 -6.12
N VAL A 792 16.31 5.13 -6.62
CA VAL A 792 15.70 4.71 -7.89
C VAL A 792 15.96 5.77 -8.95
N ASP A 793 16.13 5.35 -10.20
CA ASP A 793 16.41 6.27 -11.31
C ASP A 793 15.15 6.42 -12.15
N MET A 794 14.76 7.66 -12.46
CA MET A 794 13.61 8.01 -13.28
C MET A 794 14.03 8.83 -14.49
N LEU A 795 13.67 8.38 -15.69
CA LEU A 795 13.88 9.07 -16.95
C LEU A 795 12.55 9.56 -17.53
N ASN A 796 12.48 10.84 -17.85
CA ASN A 796 11.33 11.43 -18.54
C ASN A 796 11.75 11.80 -19.98
N LEU A 797 10.98 11.32 -20.96
CA LEU A 797 11.27 11.52 -22.37
C LEU A 797 10.22 12.45 -23.01
N VAL A 798 10.66 13.64 -23.37
CA VAL A 798 9.85 14.60 -24.13
C VAL A 798 10.62 15.00 -25.39
N TYR A 799 9.92 15.35 -26.47
CA TYR A 799 10.57 15.94 -27.66
C TYR A 799 10.80 17.42 -27.44
N SER A 800 11.96 17.93 -27.90
CA SER A 800 12.24 19.37 -27.89
C SER A 800 11.27 20.12 -28.81
N GLU A 801 11.00 21.38 -28.45
CA GLU A 801 10.12 22.31 -29.19
C GLU A 801 8.64 21.87 -29.23
N THR A 802 8.19 21.09 -28.25
CA THR A 802 6.80 20.64 -28.13
C THR A 802 6.11 21.19 -26.87
N GLN A 803 4.80 21.06 -26.81
CA GLN A 803 4.03 21.39 -25.61
C GLN A 803 4.44 20.53 -24.41
N ASP A 804 4.78 19.27 -24.63
CA ASP A 804 5.26 18.37 -23.57
C ASP A 804 6.56 18.88 -22.94
N GLU A 805 7.48 19.48 -23.72
CA GLU A 805 8.70 20.08 -23.18
C GLU A 805 8.40 21.29 -22.30
N LYS A 806 7.47 22.17 -22.71
CA LYS A 806 7.07 23.33 -21.89
C LYS A 806 6.52 22.89 -20.54
N VAL A 807 5.60 21.92 -20.56
CA VAL A 807 5.05 21.33 -19.33
C VAL A 807 6.16 20.70 -18.48
N TYR A 808 7.08 19.97 -19.12
CA TYR A 808 8.17 19.30 -18.41
C TYR A 808 9.18 20.28 -17.81
N ASN A 809 9.48 21.39 -18.48
CA ASN A 809 10.35 22.42 -17.95
C ASN A 809 9.79 22.98 -16.64
N VAL A 810 8.53 23.34 -16.62
CA VAL A 810 7.86 23.86 -15.43
C VAL A 810 7.79 22.81 -14.31
N LEU A 811 7.46 21.56 -14.65
CA LEU A 811 7.42 20.47 -13.66
C LEU A 811 8.81 20.14 -13.14
N SER A 812 9.85 20.15 -13.98
CA SER A 812 11.21 19.75 -13.62
C SER A 812 11.91 20.75 -12.70
N GLU A 813 11.68 22.05 -12.86
CA GLU A 813 12.19 23.06 -11.94
C GLU A 813 11.65 22.81 -10.54
N ARG A 814 10.37 22.46 -10.44
CA ARG A 814 9.71 22.18 -9.16
C ARG A 814 10.03 20.81 -8.57
N LEU A 815 10.24 19.80 -9.43
CA LEU A 815 10.71 18.47 -8.99
C LEU A 815 12.15 18.50 -8.43
N ARG A 816 12.95 19.51 -8.79
CA ARG A 816 14.32 19.68 -8.26
C ARG A 816 14.38 20.33 -6.90
N ASP A 817 13.52 21.30 -6.66
CA ASP A 817 13.57 22.10 -5.42
C ASP A 817 12.96 21.38 -4.23
N THR A 818 12.14 20.38 -4.47
CA THR A 818 11.47 19.70 -3.37
C THR A 818 10.99 18.30 -3.77
N TYR A 819 11.64 17.26 -3.25
CA TYR A 819 11.00 15.93 -3.10
C TYR A 819 9.68 15.99 -2.31
N ASP A 820 9.31 17.16 -1.82
CA ASP A 820 8.12 17.49 -1.06
C ASP A 820 6.89 17.82 -1.92
N ILE A 821 7.06 17.94 -3.24
CA ILE A 821 5.98 18.38 -4.14
C ILE A 821 5.10 17.22 -4.61
N PHE A 822 5.60 15.99 -4.55
CA PHE A 822 4.77 14.83 -4.81
C PHE A 822 3.60 14.79 -3.80
N GLY A 823 2.39 14.66 -4.28
CA GLY A 823 1.16 14.82 -3.49
C GLY A 823 0.59 16.25 -3.47
N SER A 824 1.25 17.23 -4.08
CA SER A 824 0.77 18.62 -4.13
C SER A 824 0.59 19.21 -5.53
N LEU A 825 0.75 18.42 -6.58
CA LEU A 825 0.53 18.86 -7.95
C LEU A 825 -0.92 18.66 -8.40
N PRO A 826 -1.48 19.48 -9.31
CA PRO A 826 -2.83 19.30 -9.81
C PRO A 826 -2.96 18.03 -10.66
N ASP A 827 -4.14 17.44 -10.69
CA ASP A 827 -4.44 16.28 -11.52
C ASP A 827 -4.56 16.58 -13.00
N THR A 828 -4.95 17.80 -13.32
CA THR A 828 -5.07 18.28 -14.69
C THR A 828 -4.38 19.64 -14.81
N ILE A 829 -3.68 19.82 -15.91
CA ILE A 829 -3.18 21.11 -16.36
C ILE A 829 -4.10 21.54 -17.48
N ASP A 830 -4.82 22.65 -17.31
CA ASP A 830 -5.73 23.14 -18.33
C ASP A 830 -4.97 23.58 -19.57
N ASP A 831 -5.52 23.30 -20.76
CA ASP A 831 -4.89 23.63 -22.04
C ASP A 831 -4.55 25.13 -22.16
N GLU A 832 -5.38 26.00 -21.58
CA GLU A 832 -5.16 27.44 -21.55
C GLU A 832 -3.89 27.84 -20.77
N TRP A 833 -3.47 27.03 -19.79
CA TRP A 833 -2.24 27.30 -19.01
C TRP A 833 -0.98 26.98 -19.82
N ILE A 834 -1.07 26.01 -20.73
CA ILE A 834 0.08 25.48 -21.48
C ILE A 834 0.52 26.44 -22.59
N ASP A 835 -0.37 27.25 -23.10
CA ASP A 835 -0.07 28.21 -24.18
C ASP A 835 0.90 29.32 -23.74
N ASN A 836 0.99 29.61 -22.42
CA ASN A 836 1.90 30.57 -21.83
C ASN A 836 2.66 30.01 -20.64
N GLU A 837 3.98 29.88 -20.77
CA GLU A 837 4.85 29.30 -19.72
C GLU A 837 4.85 30.13 -18.42
N GLU A 838 4.74 31.45 -18.50
CA GLU A 838 4.66 32.33 -17.32
C GLU A 838 3.33 32.14 -16.59
N GLU A 839 2.23 32.03 -17.33
CA GLU A 839 0.90 31.75 -16.76
C GLU A 839 0.84 30.36 -16.14
N LEU A 840 1.39 29.33 -16.79
CA LEU A 840 1.51 27.98 -16.24
C LEU A 840 2.30 27.98 -14.93
N ASN A 841 3.43 28.68 -14.89
CA ASN A 841 4.25 28.83 -13.68
C ASN A 841 3.49 29.54 -12.56
N ARG A 842 2.77 30.60 -12.87
CA ARG A 842 1.99 31.38 -11.89
C ARG A 842 0.86 30.53 -11.31
N ARG A 843 0.06 29.89 -12.14
CA ARG A 843 -1.06 29.03 -11.73
C ARG A 843 -0.60 27.83 -10.92
N MET A 844 0.47 27.19 -11.36
CA MET A 844 1.08 26.09 -10.61
C MET A 844 1.60 26.55 -9.24
N TYR A 845 2.20 27.75 -9.16
CA TYR A 845 2.66 28.30 -7.90
C TYR A 845 1.51 28.58 -6.93
N GLU A 846 0.45 29.26 -7.40
CA GLU A 846 -0.73 29.56 -6.62
C GLU A 846 -1.37 28.26 -6.09
N TYR A 847 -1.56 27.26 -6.96
CA TYR A 847 -2.13 25.98 -6.61
C TYR A 847 -1.31 25.24 -5.53
N ILE A 848 -0.01 25.09 -5.74
CA ILE A 848 0.89 24.40 -4.79
C ILE A 848 0.89 25.12 -3.43
N HIS A 849 0.94 26.45 -3.46
CA HIS A 849 0.98 27.25 -2.24
C HIS A 849 -0.31 27.12 -1.41
N GLU A 850 -1.46 27.16 -2.06
CA GLU A 850 -2.76 27.01 -1.41
C GLU A 850 -2.93 25.59 -0.85
N ARG A 851 -2.61 24.59 -1.66
CA ARG A 851 -2.68 23.19 -1.25
C ARG A 851 -1.72 22.85 -0.10
N LYS A 852 -0.50 23.34 -0.15
CA LYS A 852 0.48 23.16 0.93
C LYS A 852 -0.02 23.72 2.24
N LYS A 853 -0.62 24.92 2.23
CA LYS A 853 -1.22 25.51 3.45
C LYS A 853 -2.36 24.65 4.01
N ALA A 854 -3.23 24.14 3.15
CA ALA A 854 -4.31 23.26 3.55
C ALA A 854 -3.77 21.93 4.14
N GLN A 855 -2.82 21.29 3.46
CA GLN A 855 -2.24 20.02 3.93
C GLN A 855 -1.44 20.16 5.22
N ASP A 856 -0.70 21.24 5.42
CA ASP A 856 0.06 21.47 6.64
C ASP A 856 -0.86 21.66 7.85
N ALA A 857 -2.05 22.19 7.65
CA ALA A 857 -3.08 22.29 8.71
C ALA A 857 -3.58 20.90 9.16
N PHE A 858 -3.57 19.88 8.27
CA PHE A 858 -4.06 18.53 8.57
C PHE A 858 -2.98 17.59 9.14
N SER A 859 -1.71 17.89 8.94
CA SER A 859 -0.60 17.00 9.32
C SER A 859 -0.13 17.16 10.77
N VAL A 860 -0.55 18.20 11.47
CA VAL A 860 0.02 18.59 12.78
C VAL A 860 -0.36 17.65 13.92
N LYS A 861 -1.53 17.02 13.90
CA LYS A 861 -2.03 16.21 15.04
C LYS A 861 -1.33 14.84 15.17
N TYR A 862 -0.74 14.31 14.11
CA TYR A 862 -0.18 12.94 14.10
C TYR A 862 1.29 12.84 14.47
N ARG A 863 1.99 13.96 14.70
CA ARG A 863 3.41 13.97 15.09
C ARG A 863 3.71 13.39 16.47
N GLY A 864 2.72 13.34 17.35
CA GLY A 864 2.93 12.98 18.77
C GLY A 864 2.45 11.59 19.19
N THR A 865 1.79 10.81 18.31
CA THR A 865 1.08 9.58 18.69
C THR A 865 1.65 8.29 18.08
N LEU A 866 2.73 8.36 17.32
CA LEU A 866 3.37 7.17 16.74
C LEU A 866 4.51 6.73 17.66
N ASP A 867 4.20 5.89 18.65
CA ASP A 867 5.20 5.11 19.35
C ASP A 867 5.46 3.84 18.55
N PRO A 868 6.66 3.66 17.95
CA PRO A 868 6.96 2.47 17.17
C PRO A 868 6.92 1.18 18.00
N ASP A 869 7.10 1.27 19.31
CA ASP A 869 7.12 0.12 20.23
C ASP A 869 5.76 -0.09 20.94
N ALA A 870 4.90 0.92 20.98
CA ALA A 870 3.53 0.75 21.45
C ALA A 870 2.78 -0.19 20.52
N HIS A 871 2.26 -1.27 21.04
CA HIS A 871 1.46 -2.25 20.27
C HIS A 871 2.28 -3.16 19.34
N LEU A 872 3.29 -3.84 19.87
CA LEU A 872 3.91 -4.98 19.20
C LEU A 872 2.92 -6.16 19.18
N TRP A 873 1.96 -6.13 18.23
CA TRP A 873 0.91 -7.14 18.13
C TRP A 873 1.47 -8.55 17.88
N GLU A 874 2.58 -8.65 17.18
CA GLU A 874 3.28 -9.91 16.92
C GLU A 874 3.81 -10.62 18.19
N ARG A 875 3.98 -9.86 19.29
CA ARG A 875 4.40 -10.40 20.59
C ARG A 875 3.21 -10.78 21.49
N CYS A 876 1.99 -10.66 21.00
CA CYS A 876 0.80 -10.98 21.76
C CYS A 876 0.78 -12.51 22.04
N ALA A 877 0.78 -12.87 23.33
CA ALA A 877 0.67 -14.26 23.74
C ALA A 877 -0.79 -14.77 23.74
N THR A 878 -1.76 -13.87 23.80
CA THR A 878 -3.19 -14.19 23.69
C THR A 878 -3.56 -14.13 22.21
N VAL A 879 -3.98 -15.25 21.63
CA VAL A 879 -4.24 -15.39 20.20
C VAL A 879 -5.64 -15.91 19.93
N LEU A 880 -6.25 -15.45 18.84
CA LEU A 880 -7.47 -16.04 18.31
C LEU A 880 -7.12 -17.28 17.48
N SER A 881 -7.84 -18.38 17.68
CA SER A 881 -7.63 -19.55 16.85
C SER A 881 -8.01 -19.25 15.40
N ARG A 882 -7.24 -19.79 14.46
CA ARG A 882 -7.57 -19.68 13.03
C ARG A 882 -8.97 -20.20 12.73
N ARG A 883 -9.36 -21.27 13.42
CA ARG A 883 -10.69 -21.88 13.26
C ARG A 883 -11.79 -20.87 13.61
N ASP A 884 -11.65 -20.16 14.73
CA ASP A 884 -12.62 -19.14 15.14
C ASP A 884 -12.66 -17.97 14.16
N ILE A 885 -11.51 -17.49 13.72
CA ILE A 885 -11.41 -16.43 12.71
C ILE A 885 -12.14 -16.85 11.41
N ILE A 886 -11.80 -18.03 10.86
CA ILE A 886 -12.42 -18.52 9.62
C ILE A 886 -13.91 -18.80 9.83
N SER A 887 -14.33 -19.35 10.98
CA SER A 887 -15.73 -19.60 11.29
C SER A 887 -16.54 -18.29 11.24
N LYS A 888 -16.07 -17.24 11.91
CA LYS A 888 -16.70 -15.91 11.91
C LYS A 888 -16.74 -15.28 10.50
N LEU A 889 -15.67 -15.43 9.74
CA LEU A 889 -15.57 -14.87 8.38
C LEU A 889 -16.36 -15.66 7.32
N SER A 890 -16.68 -16.92 7.59
CA SER A 890 -17.49 -17.79 6.71
C SER A 890 -19.00 -17.62 6.92
N GLU A 891 -19.42 -16.70 7.76
CA GLU A 891 -20.83 -16.36 7.92
C GLU A 891 -21.36 -15.60 6.70
N PRO A 892 -22.42 -16.07 6.02
CA PRO A 892 -22.97 -15.39 4.86
C PRO A 892 -23.72 -14.10 5.22
N TRP A 893 -23.84 -13.19 4.25
CA TRP A 893 -24.67 -11.98 4.42
C TRP A 893 -26.13 -12.35 4.61
N GLY A 894 -26.79 -11.80 5.62
CA GLY A 894 -28.21 -11.99 5.88
C GLY A 894 -28.55 -13.25 6.66
N SER A 895 -27.57 -13.86 7.32
CA SER A 895 -27.81 -14.88 8.35
C SER A 895 -28.37 -14.25 9.61
#